data_b5f4fa57f634d1a29704ab6d2c4f8499
#
_entry.id   b5f4fa57f634d1a29704ab6d2c4f8499
#
_cell.length_a   1.000
_cell.length_b   1.000
_cell.length_c   1.000
_cell.angle_alpha   90.00
_cell.angle_beta   90.00
_cell.angle_gamma   90.00
#
_symmetry.space_group_name_H-M   'P 1'
#
loop_
_entity.id
_entity.type
_entity.pdbx_description
1 polymer ?
#
loop_
_entity_poly.entity_id
_entity_poly.type
_entity_poly.pdbx_seq_one_letter_code
_entity_poly.pdbx_strand_id
1 'polypeptide(L)'
;MIKQDYYFFDDANKEVVFNRHDTPSPWMNYLFNGELFTMMSQSGGNLSWYKSPEIWRIGRYNFYNLPVDVNGLFVYIKDESTGEVWNPTIIPCDNKPDKWQSRHGLGYTKFFAEKDGLRVEVKAFIGKDNVLCYDVKLLSERERKLTLFACHEMGLMEYLREVQWQCYCKNSNNILYNEENDALVYEYFVDMQARPDETPFVYFCSNKKSASYSGVRKSFTGNYRDLKNPVAIENGKLPNDELKGGEAMFSMSFELDLQANKADTLDIFLGALKPNEDLKETTDKLRGENYVEKAFADLNKTWQDRLDVFSVDIPDDGAQRMINVWNKLQALVNFYVCREISYYATGTVRGVGVRDASQDVLGVIHSDIDLAKEKIKLIMTQQYNCGKTNHYFYPIEKREPIVSDRSDNHLWMVYTVYQIICEEGKTDILNDEVEYYDGGKGTVFEHLEKSVDYTLEHMGKDGIPLMLGSDWNDMLSNVCKKGEGESVFVSQMLVLACRNMKEICEITGRDYSKYDKVIEEQTKILNDEFWDKDRYVRAVTDEGMKLGKNGDKCAEIWINSQSWAVMSGISGKEKGKIAMKTAVDKLDCGYGLLKLAPPLQRNYPSKENELTFAQPGIGENGGVFCHANAWAIIAECMLGETEEAYRIYKELIPDEIVKNFGVELYNAEPYVYASNIRGPQALSAGQAGVSWLSGTAAWMVVACMQYIFG
;
A
#
# COMPACT_ATOMS: atom_id res chain seq x y z
N MET A 1 -1.19 -6.71 -32.54
CA MET A 1 -1.99 -6.41 -31.35
C MET A 1 -2.12 -7.71 -30.56
N ILE A 2 -1.46 -7.81 -29.42
CA ILE A 2 -1.66 -8.92 -28.49
C ILE A 2 -3.07 -8.72 -27.92
N LYS A 3 -4.00 -9.64 -28.18
CA LYS A 3 -5.34 -9.60 -27.59
C LYS A 3 -5.17 -9.72 -26.08
N GLN A 4 -5.44 -8.63 -25.37
CA GLN A 4 -5.51 -8.63 -23.90
C GLN A 4 -6.88 -9.18 -23.48
N ASP A 5 -7.03 -10.49 -23.42
CA ASP A 5 -8.29 -11.12 -22.98
C ASP A 5 -8.38 -11.22 -21.44
N TYR A 6 -7.42 -10.63 -20.69
CA TYR A 6 -7.37 -10.73 -19.23
C TYR A 6 -8.36 -9.79 -18.54
N TYR A 7 -8.40 -8.52 -18.94
CA TYR A 7 -9.18 -7.49 -18.27
C TYR A 7 -9.62 -6.37 -19.22
N PHE A 8 -10.56 -5.58 -18.75
CA PHE A 8 -10.90 -4.25 -19.29
C PHE A 8 -11.37 -3.33 -18.17
N PHE A 9 -11.39 -2.03 -18.44
CA PHE A 9 -11.93 -1.04 -17.51
C PHE A 9 -13.40 -0.74 -17.83
N ASP A 10 -14.23 -0.78 -16.80
CA ASP A 10 -15.62 -0.30 -16.81
C ASP A 10 -15.62 1.08 -16.10
N ASP A 11 -15.27 2.12 -16.86
CA ASP A 11 -15.11 3.47 -16.32
C ASP A 11 -16.42 4.03 -15.76
N ALA A 12 -17.56 3.64 -16.31
CA ALA A 12 -18.87 4.06 -15.83
C ALA A 12 -19.16 3.59 -14.41
N ASN A 13 -18.72 2.37 -14.06
CA ASN A 13 -18.86 1.79 -12.75
C ASN A 13 -17.60 1.94 -11.89
N LYS A 14 -16.53 2.50 -12.42
CA LYS A 14 -15.22 2.60 -11.76
C LYS A 14 -14.68 1.23 -11.32
N GLU A 15 -14.78 0.25 -12.21
CA GLU A 15 -14.36 -1.13 -11.97
C GLU A 15 -13.30 -1.57 -12.98
N VAL A 16 -12.38 -2.43 -12.51
CA VAL A 16 -11.57 -3.29 -13.38
C VAL A 16 -12.25 -4.65 -13.47
N VAL A 17 -12.51 -5.09 -14.68
CA VAL A 17 -13.25 -6.32 -14.97
C VAL A 17 -12.30 -7.37 -15.49
N PHE A 18 -12.30 -8.55 -14.90
CA PHE A 18 -11.47 -9.69 -15.28
C PHE A 18 -12.32 -10.76 -15.94
N ASN A 19 -11.89 -11.18 -17.13
CA ASN A 19 -12.52 -12.27 -17.89
C ASN A 19 -11.84 -13.61 -17.66
N ARG A 20 -10.69 -13.60 -16.95
CA ARG A 20 -9.88 -14.78 -16.61
C ARG A 20 -9.42 -14.68 -15.17
N HIS A 21 -9.41 -15.82 -14.47
CA HIS A 21 -8.93 -15.92 -13.11
C HIS A 21 -7.39 -16.09 -13.03
N ASP A 22 -6.77 -16.62 -14.08
CA ASP A 22 -5.37 -17.02 -14.19
C ASP A 22 -4.48 -15.86 -14.69
N THR A 23 -4.53 -14.71 -14.03
CA THR A 23 -3.56 -13.63 -14.22
C THR A 23 -2.15 -14.07 -13.87
N PRO A 24 -1.08 -13.45 -14.41
CA PRO A 24 0.31 -13.90 -14.19
C PRO A 24 0.73 -13.94 -12.72
N SER A 25 0.12 -13.13 -11.89
CA SER A 25 0.19 -13.14 -10.42
C SER A 25 -1.18 -12.79 -9.86
N PRO A 26 -1.48 -13.06 -8.58
CA PRO A 26 -2.70 -12.55 -7.96
C PRO A 26 -2.73 -11.02 -8.01
N TRP A 27 -3.75 -10.46 -8.67
CA TRP A 27 -3.97 -9.03 -8.77
C TRP A 27 -4.95 -8.60 -7.68
N MET A 28 -4.45 -7.80 -6.75
CA MET A 28 -5.13 -7.51 -5.50
C MET A 28 -6.02 -6.28 -5.58
N ASN A 29 -7.07 -6.29 -4.76
CA ASN A 29 -7.81 -5.13 -4.33
C ASN A 29 -7.78 -5.05 -2.80
N TYR A 30 -7.89 -3.85 -2.23
CA TYR A 30 -7.97 -3.64 -0.79
C TYR A 30 -9.37 -3.18 -0.40
N LEU A 31 -9.96 -3.90 0.54
CA LEU A 31 -11.24 -3.63 1.18
C LEU A 31 -10.94 -3.21 2.61
N PHE A 32 -11.39 -2.06 3.05
CA PHE A 32 -11.02 -1.54 4.37
C PHE A 32 -11.95 -0.44 4.86
N ASN A 33 -11.94 -0.22 6.17
CA ASN A 33 -12.59 0.91 6.84
C ASN A 33 -11.65 1.72 7.75
N GLY A 34 -10.34 1.40 7.77
CA GLY A 34 -9.32 1.99 8.62
C GLY A 34 -8.95 1.15 9.85
N GLU A 35 -9.77 0.20 10.28
CA GLU A 35 -9.47 -0.75 11.35
C GLU A 35 -9.41 -2.20 10.85
N LEU A 36 -10.42 -2.64 10.10
CA LEU A 36 -10.44 -3.96 9.45
C LEU A 36 -10.02 -3.81 8.00
N PHE A 37 -9.19 -4.72 7.55
CA PHE A 37 -8.63 -4.77 6.21
C PHE A 37 -8.76 -6.17 5.62
N THR A 38 -8.96 -6.22 4.31
CA THR A 38 -8.86 -7.44 3.51
C THR A 38 -8.21 -7.12 2.17
N MET A 39 -7.10 -7.75 1.85
CA MET A 39 -6.63 -7.79 0.46
C MET A 39 -7.23 -9.01 -0.23
N MET A 40 -7.73 -8.85 -1.45
CA MET A 40 -8.47 -9.87 -2.18
C MET A 40 -8.07 -9.87 -3.65
N SER A 41 -7.76 -11.05 -4.18
CA SER A 41 -7.40 -11.21 -5.59
C SER A 41 -8.62 -11.33 -6.51
N GLN A 42 -8.37 -11.27 -7.82
CA GLN A 42 -9.36 -11.52 -8.86
C GLN A 42 -9.93 -12.94 -8.84
N SER A 43 -9.22 -13.91 -8.26
CA SER A 43 -9.66 -15.31 -8.13
C SER A 43 -10.24 -15.67 -6.75
N GLY A 44 -10.36 -14.67 -5.86
CA GLY A 44 -11.02 -14.79 -4.56
C GLY A 44 -10.12 -15.14 -3.39
N GLY A 45 -8.83 -15.45 -3.62
CA GLY A 45 -7.87 -15.59 -2.51
C GLY A 45 -7.78 -14.30 -1.71
N ASN A 46 -7.79 -14.39 -0.38
CA ASN A 46 -7.82 -13.20 0.45
C ASN A 46 -7.15 -13.39 1.81
N LEU A 47 -6.70 -12.26 2.36
CA LEU A 47 -6.13 -12.14 3.69
C LEU A 47 -6.78 -10.99 4.42
N SER A 48 -7.36 -11.27 5.59
CA SER A 48 -7.95 -10.27 6.47
C SER A 48 -7.10 -10.05 7.72
N TRP A 49 -7.05 -8.80 8.19
CA TRP A 49 -6.40 -8.45 9.46
C TRP A 49 -7.12 -7.27 10.11
N TYR A 50 -6.99 -7.17 11.45
CA TYR A 50 -7.50 -6.06 12.25
C TYR A 50 -6.32 -5.18 12.69
N LYS A 51 -6.29 -3.91 12.31
CA LYS A 51 -5.25 -2.90 12.59
C LYS A 51 -3.82 -3.29 12.20
N SER A 52 -3.29 -4.38 12.76
CA SER A 52 -1.93 -4.86 12.48
C SER A 52 -1.93 -6.22 11.79
N PRO A 53 -1.31 -6.34 10.61
CA PRO A 53 -1.17 -7.63 9.93
C PRO A 53 -0.11 -8.53 10.57
N GLU A 54 0.64 -8.03 11.54
CA GLU A 54 1.64 -8.81 12.28
C GLU A 54 1.01 -9.56 13.45
N ILE A 55 0.28 -8.84 14.34
CA ILE A 55 -0.22 -9.39 15.60
C ILE A 55 -1.70 -9.73 15.61
N TRP A 56 -2.51 -9.13 14.71
CA TRP A 56 -3.96 -9.39 14.62
C TRP A 56 -4.39 -9.82 13.22
N ARG A 57 -3.65 -10.78 12.69
CA ARG A 57 -3.92 -11.44 11.43
C ARG A 57 -5.09 -12.42 11.58
N ILE A 58 -6.18 -12.18 10.88
CA ILE A 58 -7.39 -13.01 10.95
C ILE A 58 -7.27 -14.20 10.01
N GLY A 59 -6.91 -13.97 8.75
CA GLY A 59 -6.80 -15.01 7.75
C GLY A 59 -5.40 -15.58 7.60
N ARG A 60 -5.31 -16.70 6.92
CA ARG A 60 -4.04 -17.30 6.50
C ARG A 60 -3.92 -17.14 4.99
N TYR A 61 -2.76 -16.72 4.50
CA TYR A 61 -2.45 -16.57 3.09
C TYR A 61 -1.01 -16.98 2.79
N ASN A 62 -0.83 -17.73 1.71
CA ASN A 62 0.50 -18.22 1.31
C ASN A 62 1.17 -17.23 0.36
N PHE A 63 2.14 -16.47 0.86
CA PHE A 63 2.89 -15.49 0.06
C PHE A 63 3.88 -16.11 -0.92
N TYR A 64 4.46 -17.27 -0.59
CA TYR A 64 5.59 -17.85 -1.31
C TYR A 64 5.34 -19.24 -1.88
N ASN A 65 4.19 -19.83 -1.62
CA ASN A 65 3.94 -21.23 -1.93
C ASN A 65 2.98 -21.40 -3.09
N LEU A 66 3.17 -22.49 -3.81
CA LEU A 66 2.21 -22.99 -4.78
C LEU A 66 1.35 -24.10 -4.14
N PRO A 67 0.08 -24.18 -4.49
CA PRO A 67 -0.64 -23.24 -5.32
C PRO A 67 -0.86 -21.91 -4.60
N VAL A 68 -0.78 -20.82 -5.34
CA VAL A 68 -1.10 -19.48 -4.85
C VAL A 68 -2.60 -19.29 -4.78
N ASP A 69 -3.05 -18.31 -3.98
CA ASP A 69 -4.41 -17.79 -3.99
C ASP A 69 -5.51 -18.76 -3.51
N VAL A 70 -5.14 -19.77 -2.75
CA VAL A 70 -6.06 -20.82 -2.27
C VAL A 70 -6.52 -20.63 -0.82
N ASN A 71 -6.13 -19.56 -0.15
CA ASN A 71 -6.53 -19.25 1.22
C ASN A 71 -7.47 -18.05 1.25
N GLY A 72 -8.40 -18.05 2.18
CA GLY A 72 -9.36 -16.97 2.37
C GLY A 72 -10.76 -17.46 2.76
N LEU A 73 -11.73 -16.55 2.64
CA LEU A 73 -13.14 -16.87 2.76
C LEU A 73 -13.67 -17.38 1.42
N PHE A 74 -14.15 -18.62 1.39
CA PHE A 74 -14.72 -19.24 0.20
C PHE A 74 -16.12 -19.79 0.45
N VAL A 75 -16.93 -19.77 -0.61
CA VAL A 75 -18.26 -20.36 -0.63
C VAL A 75 -18.30 -21.46 -1.66
N TYR A 76 -18.66 -22.66 -1.24
CA TYR A 76 -18.89 -23.81 -2.11
C TYR A 76 -20.40 -24.04 -2.27
N ILE A 77 -20.80 -24.46 -3.44
CA ILE A 77 -22.17 -24.78 -3.78
C ILE A 77 -22.25 -26.26 -4.16
N LYS A 78 -23.06 -27.01 -3.43
CA LYS A 78 -23.39 -28.39 -3.74
C LYS A 78 -24.84 -28.46 -4.21
N ASP A 79 -25.07 -28.96 -5.42
CA ASP A 79 -26.40 -29.28 -5.90
C ASP A 79 -26.79 -30.68 -5.42
N GLU A 80 -27.78 -30.77 -4.51
CA GLU A 80 -28.16 -32.05 -3.90
C GLU A 80 -28.79 -33.02 -4.89
N SER A 81 -29.31 -32.54 -6.03
CA SER A 81 -29.91 -33.40 -7.05
C SER A 81 -28.89 -34.11 -7.93
N THR A 82 -27.74 -33.47 -8.15
CA THR A 82 -26.66 -34.00 -9.01
C THR A 82 -25.44 -34.46 -8.25
N GLY A 83 -25.26 -33.95 -7.03
CA GLY A 83 -24.07 -34.11 -6.22
C GLY A 83 -22.88 -33.25 -6.72
N GLU A 84 -23.09 -32.39 -7.72
CA GLU A 84 -22.06 -31.54 -8.25
C GLU A 84 -21.65 -30.46 -7.24
N VAL A 85 -20.32 -30.26 -7.11
CA VAL A 85 -19.70 -29.24 -6.24
C VAL A 85 -18.90 -28.27 -7.08
N TRP A 86 -19.09 -26.97 -6.83
CA TRP A 86 -18.34 -25.91 -7.46
C TRP A 86 -18.32 -24.65 -6.59
N ASN A 87 -17.52 -23.66 -6.96
CA ASN A 87 -17.52 -22.36 -6.30
C ASN A 87 -17.46 -21.20 -7.30
N PRO A 88 -18.04 -20.04 -6.98
CA PRO A 88 -18.16 -18.91 -7.92
C PRO A 88 -16.83 -18.22 -8.19
N THR A 89 -15.81 -18.42 -7.36
CA THR A 89 -14.48 -17.85 -7.52
C THR A 89 -13.54 -18.70 -8.40
N ILE A 90 -13.99 -19.89 -8.86
CA ILE A 90 -13.20 -20.92 -9.54
C ILE A 90 -12.20 -21.60 -8.60
N ILE A 91 -11.33 -20.85 -7.97
CA ILE A 91 -10.43 -21.33 -6.92
C ILE A 91 -11.21 -21.33 -5.60
N PRO A 92 -11.04 -22.36 -4.73
CA PRO A 92 -10.08 -23.45 -4.79
C PRO A 92 -10.53 -24.71 -5.56
N CYS A 93 -11.79 -24.83 -5.98
CA CYS A 93 -12.29 -26.05 -6.65
C CYS A 93 -11.65 -26.34 -8.01
N ASP A 94 -11.13 -25.32 -8.69
CA ASP A 94 -10.61 -25.40 -10.05
C ASP A 94 -11.72 -25.89 -11.03
N ASN A 95 -12.93 -25.39 -10.83
CA ASN A 95 -14.09 -25.72 -11.63
C ASN A 95 -14.17 -24.85 -12.90
N LYS A 96 -14.98 -25.31 -13.85
CA LYS A 96 -15.24 -24.56 -15.08
C LYS A 96 -16.72 -24.17 -15.12
N PRO A 97 -17.08 -22.95 -14.74
CA PRO A 97 -18.43 -22.41 -14.93
C PRO A 97 -18.68 -22.13 -16.44
N ASP A 98 -19.95 -22.06 -16.83
CA ASP A 98 -20.34 -21.71 -18.20
C ASP A 98 -19.99 -20.24 -18.52
N LYS A 99 -20.13 -19.36 -17.52
CA LYS A 99 -19.70 -17.96 -17.58
C LYS A 99 -19.03 -17.57 -16.26
N TRP A 100 -18.02 -16.73 -16.36
CA TRP A 100 -17.33 -16.22 -15.19
C TRP A 100 -16.79 -14.81 -15.44
N GLN A 101 -16.81 -13.99 -14.41
CA GLN A 101 -16.22 -12.67 -14.38
C GLN A 101 -15.95 -12.27 -12.94
N SER A 102 -14.82 -11.60 -12.68
CA SER A 102 -14.65 -10.87 -11.43
C SER A 102 -14.44 -9.38 -11.68
N ARG A 103 -14.71 -8.55 -10.67
CA ARG A 103 -14.64 -7.11 -10.75
C ARG A 103 -14.05 -6.52 -9.49
N HIS A 104 -13.01 -5.72 -9.60
CA HIS A 104 -12.50 -4.89 -8.52
C HIS A 104 -13.06 -3.49 -8.64
N GLY A 105 -13.71 -3.02 -7.59
CA GLY A 105 -14.18 -1.64 -7.44
C GLY A 105 -13.55 -0.97 -6.22
N LEU A 106 -14.03 0.21 -5.89
CA LEU A 106 -13.50 0.99 -4.77
C LEU A 106 -13.97 0.42 -3.43
N GLY A 107 -13.08 -0.32 -2.77
CA GLY A 107 -13.35 -0.97 -1.48
C GLY A 107 -14.27 -2.19 -1.55
N TYR A 108 -14.50 -2.76 -2.74
CA TYR A 108 -15.24 -3.99 -2.91
C TYR A 108 -14.73 -4.84 -4.07
N THR A 109 -15.05 -6.14 -4.04
CA THR A 109 -14.82 -7.06 -5.15
C THR A 109 -16.09 -7.88 -5.41
N LYS A 110 -16.41 -8.13 -6.68
CA LYS A 110 -17.55 -8.96 -7.10
C LYS A 110 -17.07 -10.14 -7.92
N PHE A 111 -17.78 -11.27 -7.78
CA PHE A 111 -17.61 -12.47 -8.59
C PHE A 111 -18.95 -12.86 -9.19
N PHE A 112 -18.97 -13.10 -10.48
CA PHE A 112 -20.13 -13.59 -11.22
C PHE A 112 -19.80 -14.94 -11.83
N ALA A 113 -20.64 -15.91 -11.57
CA ALA A 113 -20.51 -17.22 -12.20
C ALA A 113 -21.89 -17.76 -12.56
N GLU A 114 -21.96 -18.45 -13.70
CA GLU A 114 -23.15 -19.17 -14.14
C GLU A 114 -22.77 -20.61 -14.46
N LYS A 115 -23.55 -21.54 -13.94
CA LYS A 115 -23.37 -22.96 -14.21
C LYS A 115 -24.71 -23.67 -14.25
N ASP A 116 -25.01 -24.34 -15.38
CA ASP A 116 -26.23 -25.12 -15.58
C ASP A 116 -27.51 -24.33 -15.22
N GLY A 117 -27.58 -23.04 -15.63
CA GLY A 117 -28.72 -22.15 -15.37
C GLY A 117 -28.83 -21.66 -13.92
N LEU A 118 -27.83 -21.90 -13.09
CA LEU A 118 -27.66 -21.26 -11.77
C LEU A 118 -26.70 -20.10 -11.89
N ARG A 119 -27.18 -18.88 -11.66
CA ARG A 119 -26.37 -17.64 -11.59
C ARG A 119 -26.07 -17.31 -10.16
N VAL A 120 -24.81 -17.02 -9.90
CA VAL A 120 -24.30 -16.64 -8.58
C VAL A 120 -23.53 -15.35 -8.69
N GLU A 121 -23.87 -14.39 -7.85
CA GLU A 121 -23.07 -13.19 -7.62
C GLU A 121 -22.60 -13.19 -6.17
N VAL A 122 -21.30 -13.03 -5.97
CA VAL A 122 -20.72 -12.79 -4.64
C VAL A 122 -20.15 -11.37 -4.64
N LYS A 123 -20.57 -10.56 -3.67
CA LYS A 123 -20.04 -9.22 -3.44
C LYS A 123 -19.38 -9.17 -2.07
N ALA A 124 -18.08 -8.93 -2.06
CA ALA A 124 -17.25 -8.80 -0.85
C ALA A 124 -16.92 -7.34 -0.61
N PHE A 125 -17.14 -6.83 0.60
CA PHE A 125 -16.79 -5.48 1.01
C PHE A 125 -16.69 -5.36 2.54
N ILE A 126 -16.02 -4.31 3.04
CA ILE A 126 -15.99 -3.99 4.47
C ILE A 126 -16.84 -2.74 4.71
N GLY A 127 -17.82 -2.87 5.61
CA GLY A 127 -18.65 -1.78 6.10
C GLY A 127 -17.97 -1.06 7.29
N LYS A 128 -18.69 -0.10 7.88
CA LYS A 128 -18.22 0.68 9.03
C LYS A 128 -18.05 -0.13 10.33
N ASP A 129 -18.64 -1.31 10.42
CA ASP A 129 -18.77 -2.10 11.65
C ASP A 129 -17.68 -3.17 11.83
N ASN A 130 -16.49 -2.97 11.27
CA ASN A 130 -15.38 -3.93 11.33
C ASN A 130 -15.81 -5.35 10.91
N VAL A 131 -16.57 -5.45 9.84
CA VAL A 131 -17.08 -6.70 9.29
C VAL A 131 -16.83 -6.79 7.79
N LEU A 132 -16.27 -7.90 7.36
CA LEU A 132 -16.19 -8.30 5.96
C LEU A 132 -17.52 -8.98 5.62
N CYS A 133 -18.28 -8.35 4.74
CA CYS A 133 -19.57 -8.84 4.24
C CYS A 133 -19.36 -9.61 2.93
N TYR A 134 -19.91 -10.80 2.85
CA TYR A 134 -20.06 -11.59 1.62
C TYR A 134 -21.56 -11.72 1.32
N ASP A 135 -22.07 -10.90 0.40
CA ASP A 135 -23.45 -10.95 -0.11
C ASP A 135 -23.48 -11.93 -1.29
N VAL A 136 -24.05 -13.12 -1.06
CA VAL A 136 -24.14 -14.21 -2.05
C VAL A 136 -25.56 -14.26 -2.58
N LYS A 137 -25.78 -13.78 -3.82
CA LYS A 137 -27.06 -13.80 -4.52
C LYS A 137 -27.12 -14.98 -5.48
N LEU A 138 -28.21 -15.73 -5.41
CA LEU A 138 -28.44 -16.91 -6.23
C LEU A 138 -29.74 -16.74 -7.03
N LEU A 139 -29.70 -17.06 -8.32
CA LEU A 139 -30.86 -17.07 -9.21
C LEU A 139 -30.81 -18.31 -10.08
N SER A 140 -31.80 -19.20 -9.94
CA SER A 140 -31.87 -20.44 -10.72
C SER A 140 -33.05 -20.39 -11.71
N GLU A 141 -32.84 -20.88 -12.92
CA GLU A 141 -33.89 -21.04 -13.94
C GLU A 141 -34.90 -22.15 -13.58
N ARG A 142 -34.53 -23.04 -12.67
CA ARG A 142 -35.36 -24.16 -12.18
C ARG A 142 -35.32 -24.27 -10.67
N GLU A 143 -36.23 -24.99 -10.07
CA GLU A 143 -36.17 -25.34 -8.65
C GLU A 143 -34.90 -26.16 -8.36
N ARG A 144 -34.21 -25.84 -7.27
CA ARG A 144 -32.99 -26.54 -6.81
C ARG A 144 -32.94 -26.64 -5.30
N LYS A 145 -32.40 -27.75 -4.83
CA LYS A 145 -31.97 -27.90 -3.46
C LYS A 145 -30.44 -27.81 -3.43
N LEU A 146 -29.94 -26.82 -2.73
CA LEU A 146 -28.54 -26.55 -2.63
C LEU A 146 -28.09 -26.63 -1.17
N THR A 147 -26.86 -27.11 -0.94
CA THR A 147 -26.15 -26.90 0.31
C THR A 147 -24.95 -26.00 0.02
N LEU A 148 -24.92 -24.84 0.64
CA LEU A 148 -23.79 -23.92 0.58
C LEU A 148 -22.89 -24.17 1.79
N PHE A 149 -21.58 -24.23 1.55
CA PHE A 149 -20.57 -24.29 2.61
C PHE A 149 -19.71 -23.05 2.54
N ALA A 150 -19.69 -22.29 3.63
CA ALA A 150 -18.78 -21.16 3.78
C ALA A 150 -17.63 -21.55 4.71
N CYS A 151 -16.41 -21.23 4.33
CA CYS A 151 -15.25 -21.52 5.17
C CYS A 151 -14.21 -20.41 5.12
N HIS A 152 -13.50 -20.22 6.23
CA HIS A 152 -12.36 -19.30 6.32
C HIS A 152 -11.25 -19.94 7.14
N GLU A 153 -10.08 -20.14 6.54
CA GLU A 153 -8.92 -20.67 7.24
C GLU A 153 -8.31 -19.57 8.12
N MET A 154 -8.33 -19.80 9.43
CA MET A 154 -7.87 -18.82 10.40
C MET A 154 -6.36 -18.80 10.47
N GLY A 155 -5.79 -17.59 10.41
CA GLY A 155 -4.41 -17.31 10.78
C GLY A 155 -4.24 -17.46 12.29
N LEU A 156 -3.01 -17.72 12.72
CA LEU A 156 -2.63 -17.52 14.10
C LEU A 156 -2.15 -16.09 14.22
N MET A 157 -2.50 -15.41 15.27
CA MET A 157 -2.49 -13.94 15.31
C MET A 157 -1.13 -13.30 15.10
N GLU A 158 -0.04 -13.94 15.50
CA GLU A 158 1.30 -13.48 15.21
C GLU A 158 1.96 -14.33 14.13
N TYR A 159 2.19 -13.71 12.96
CA TYR A 159 2.68 -14.44 11.79
C TYR A 159 4.05 -15.09 11.97
N LEU A 160 5.05 -14.36 12.49
CA LEU A 160 6.40 -14.92 12.66
C LEU A 160 6.42 -16.07 13.64
N ARG A 161 5.61 -16.00 14.68
CA ARG A 161 5.47 -17.07 15.64
C ARG A 161 4.75 -18.28 15.07
N GLU A 162 3.72 -18.07 14.28
CA GLU A 162 3.07 -19.14 13.52
C GLU A 162 4.06 -19.90 12.65
N VAL A 163 4.94 -19.18 11.93
CA VAL A 163 5.94 -19.80 11.06
C VAL A 163 7.03 -20.55 11.82
N GLN A 164 7.48 -19.99 12.95
CA GLN A 164 8.60 -20.54 13.72
C GLN A 164 8.18 -21.58 14.76
N TRP A 165 7.00 -21.43 15.36
CA TRP A 165 6.58 -22.15 16.55
C TRP A 165 5.13 -22.64 16.47
N GLN A 166 4.72 -23.24 15.37
CA GLN A 166 3.34 -23.71 15.12
C GLN A 166 2.75 -24.53 16.28
N CYS A 167 3.56 -25.37 16.93
CA CYS A 167 3.09 -26.21 18.03
C CYS A 167 2.56 -25.40 19.22
N TYR A 168 3.17 -24.26 19.53
CA TYR A 168 2.69 -23.38 20.60
C TYR A 168 1.45 -22.61 20.16
N CYS A 169 1.47 -22.05 18.95
CA CYS A 169 0.35 -21.31 18.41
C CYS A 169 -0.92 -22.16 18.35
N LYS A 170 -0.81 -23.40 17.87
CA LYS A 170 -1.92 -24.36 17.82
C LYS A 170 -2.51 -24.72 19.18
N ASN A 171 -1.77 -24.56 20.26
CA ASN A 171 -2.28 -24.80 21.62
C ASN A 171 -2.94 -23.57 22.26
N SER A 172 -2.88 -22.42 21.60
CA SER A 172 -3.28 -21.12 22.15
C SER A 172 -4.55 -20.55 21.52
N ASN A 173 -5.35 -21.36 20.86
CA ASN A 173 -6.55 -20.90 20.16
C ASN A 173 -7.75 -21.82 20.41
N ASN A 174 -8.94 -21.22 20.37
CA ASN A 174 -10.22 -21.94 20.43
C ASN A 174 -11.16 -21.39 19.35
N ILE A 175 -12.03 -22.26 18.82
CA ILE A 175 -13.24 -21.83 18.11
C ILE A 175 -14.42 -22.47 18.83
N LEU A 176 -15.27 -21.63 19.42
CA LEU A 176 -16.46 -22.05 20.13
C LEU A 176 -17.71 -21.66 19.33
N TYR A 177 -18.74 -22.47 19.41
CA TYR A 177 -20.03 -22.17 18.81
C TYR A 177 -20.95 -21.51 19.82
N ASN A 178 -21.38 -20.31 19.52
CA ASN A 178 -22.39 -19.62 20.29
C ASN A 178 -23.79 -19.92 19.73
N GLU A 179 -24.51 -20.82 20.43
CA GLU A 179 -25.83 -21.32 19.98
C GLU A 179 -26.88 -20.20 19.94
N GLU A 180 -26.85 -19.26 20.89
CA GLU A 180 -27.80 -18.17 20.95
C GLU A 180 -27.72 -17.26 19.72
N ASN A 181 -26.48 -17.01 19.27
CA ASN A 181 -26.20 -16.10 18.17
C ASN A 181 -25.92 -16.84 16.85
N ASP A 182 -25.99 -18.17 16.81
CA ASP A 182 -25.64 -18.97 15.64
C ASP A 182 -24.35 -18.46 15.00
N ALA A 183 -23.27 -18.42 15.78
CA ALA A 183 -21.99 -17.84 15.39
C ALA A 183 -20.81 -18.70 15.89
N LEU A 184 -19.79 -18.84 15.08
CA LEU A 184 -18.49 -19.34 15.51
C LEU A 184 -17.65 -18.16 16.00
N VAL A 185 -17.02 -18.30 17.18
CA VAL A 185 -16.17 -17.28 17.80
C VAL A 185 -14.78 -17.84 17.98
N TYR A 186 -13.81 -17.15 17.41
CA TYR A 186 -12.41 -17.48 17.55
C TYR A 186 -11.80 -16.69 18.70
N GLU A 187 -11.29 -17.41 19.65
CA GLU A 187 -10.57 -16.88 20.79
C GLU A 187 -9.10 -17.28 20.71
N TYR A 188 -8.24 -16.39 21.16
CA TYR A 188 -6.83 -16.50 21.02
C TYR A 188 -6.09 -16.06 22.27
N PHE A 189 -5.31 -16.95 22.81
CA PHE A 189 -4.53 -16.69 24.00
C PHE A 189 -3.22 -16.05 23.63
N VAL A 190 -3.10 -14.89 24.15
CA VAL A 190 -2.10 -13.91 23.86
C VAL A 190 -0.69 -14.33 24.19
N ASP A 191 0.17 -14.00 23.29
CA ASP A 191 1.58 -13.95 23.47
C ASP A 191 2.07 -12.66 24.13
N MET A 192 3.37 -12.62 24.50
CA MET A 192 4.00 -11.50 25.20
C MET A 192 3.93 -10.15 24.48
N GLN A 193 3.67 -10.13 23.17
CA GLN A 193 3.56 -8.91 22.38
C GLN A 193 2.13 -8.41 22.17
N ALA A 194 1.14 -9.29 22.26
CA ALA A 194 -0.25 -8.92 22.12
C ALA A 194 -0.84 -8.50 23.46
N ARG A 195 -1.76 -7.55 23.44
CA ARG A 195 -2.41 -7.03 24.65
C ARG A 195 -3.74 -7.72 24.84
N PRO A 196 -3.93 -8.46 25.95
CA PRO A 196 -5.20 -9.15 26.21
C PRO A 196 -6.40 -8.21 26.11
N ASP A 197 -6.26 -7.00 26.66
CA ASP A 197 -7.34 -6.02 26.76
C ASP A 197 -7.68 -5.32 25.41
N GLU A 198 -6.83 -5.48 24.39
CA GLU A 198 -7.00 -4.87 23.07
C GLU A 198 -7.18 -5.91 21.95
N THR A 199 -6.88 -7.18 22.23
CA THR A 199 -6.98 -8.27 21.25
C THR A 199 -8.45 -8.54 20.90
N PRO A 200 -8.86 -8.44 19.62
CA PRO A 200 -10.23 -8.68 19.24
C PRO A 200 -10.58 -10.17 19.29
N PHE A 201 -11.85 -10.47 19.53
CA PHE A 201 -12.44 -11.74 19.14
C PHE A 201 -12.80 -11.68 17.66
N VAL A 202 -12.66 -12.80 16.97
CA VAL A 202 -13.10 -12.90 15.58
C VAL A 202 -14.34 -13.77 15.52
N TYR A 203 -15.38 -13.31 14.87
CA TYR A 203 -16.65 -14.05 14.73
C TYR A 203 -16.99 -14.35 13.28
N PHE A 204 -17.74 -15.41 13.09
CA PHE A 204 -18.23 -15.85 11.80
C PHE A 204 -19.70 -16.26 11.93
N CYS A 205 -20.59 -15.58 11.20
CA CYS A 205 -22.02 -15.82 11.24
C CYS A 205 -22.70 -15.50 9.90
N SER A 206 -24.02 -15.66 9.86
CA SER A 206 -24.81 -15.41 8.65
C SER A 206 -26.17 -14.79 9.00
N ASN A 207 -26.84 -14.23 7.99
CA ASN A 207 -28.23 -13.81 8.07
C ASN A 207 -29.22 -15.00 8.09
N LYS A 208 -28.80 -16.19 7.67
CA LYS A 208 -29.57 -17.43 7.74
C LYS A 208 -28.99 -18.35 8.81
N LYS A 209 -29.88 -19.16 9.42
CA LYS A 209 -29.46 -20.15 10.40
C LYS A 209 -28.63 -21.25 9.74
N SER A 210 -27.51 -21.60 10.38
CA SER A 210 -26.65 -22.68 9.93
C SER A 210 -27.30 -24.07 10.11
N ALA A 211 -27.12 -24.94 9.14
CA ALA A 211 -27.50 -26.33 9.22
C ALA A 211 -26.48 -27.20 9.98
N SER A 212 -25.22 -26.85 9.84
CA SER A 212 -24.13 -27.48 10.58
C SER A 212 -22.90 -26.57 10.60
N TYR A 213 -21.96 -26.82 11.53
CA TYR A 213 -20.74 -26.01 11.71
C TYR A 213 -19.52 -26.85 12.08
N SER A 214 -18.33 -26.29 11.94
CA SER A 214 -17.10 -26.81 12.51
C SER A 214 -16.06 -25.70 12.72
N GLY A 215 -15.32 -25.77 13.84
CA GLY A 215 -14.16 -24.95 14.12
C GLY A 215 -12.84 -25.60 13.73
N VAL A 216 -12.86 -26.84 13.24
CA VAL A 216 -11.70 -27.70 13.07
C VAL A 216 -11.32 -27.90 11.61
N ARG A 217 -10.13 -27.46 11.19
CA ARG A 217 -9.68 -27.55 9.81
C ARG A 217 -9.81 -28.96 9.21
N LYS A 218 -9.28 -29.96 9.93
CA LYS A 218 -9.33 -31.37 9.45
C LYS A 218 -10.74 -31.93 9.31
N SER A 219 -11.70 -31.42 10.08
CA SER A 219 -13.11 -31.82 9.98
C SER A 219 -13.74 -31.29 8.70
N PHE A 220 -13.28 -30.15 8.22
CA PHE A 220 -13.68 -29.60 6.93
C PHE A 220 -12.91 -30.25 5.77
N THR A 221 -11.57 -30.11 5.77
CA THR A 221 -10.74 -30.55 4.63
C THR A 221 -10.56 -32.05 4.54
N GLY A 222 -10.45 -32.74 5.68
CA GLY A 222 -10.00 -34.13 5.77
C GLY A 222 -8.50 -34.25 5.99
N ASN A 223 -8.05 -35.44 6.44
CA ASN A 223 -6.64 -35.73 6.60
C ASN A 223 -5.93 -35.82 5.25
N TYR A 224 -4.79 -35.12 5.08
CA TYR A 224 -4.01 -35.05 3.84
C TYR A 224 -4.78 -34.55 2.62
N ARG A 225 -5.88 -33.77 2.83
CA ARG A 225 -6.65 -33.13 1.79
C ARG A 225 -6.56 -31.61 1.95
N ASP A 226 -6.94 -30.88 0.92
CA ASP A 226 -6.91 -29.42 0.82
C ASP A 226 -8.30 -28.83 0.56
N LEU A 227 -8.35 -27.55 0.25
CA LEU A 227 -9.57 -26.82 -0.06
C LEU A 227 -10.16 -27.14 -1.45
N LYS A 228 -9.44 -27.86 -2.31
CA LYS A 228 -9.95 -28.24 -3.64
C LYS A 228 -11.07 -29.26 -3.56
N ASN A 229 -10.98 -30.20 -2.61
CA ASN A 229 -11.94 -31.29 -2.45
C ASN A 229 -12.18 -31.63 -0.97
N PRO A 230 -12.80 -30.74 -0.17
CA PRO A 230 -13.02 -30.94 1.24
C PRO A 230 -13.95 -32.12 1.55
N VAL A 231 -13.60 -32.92 2.56
CA VAL A 231 -14.39 -34.09 2.96
C VAL A 231 -15.77 -33.74 3.50
N ALA A 232 -15.93 -32.58 4.13
CA ALA A 232 -17.22 -32.13 4.66
C ALA A 232 -18.24 -31.91 3.54
N ILE A 233 -17.82 -31.37 2.40
CA ILE A 233 -18.70 -31.14 1.23
C ILE A 233 -19.09 -32.49 0.60
N GLU A 234 -18.14 -33.41 0.49
CA GLU A 234 -18.40 -34.77 0.02
C GLU A 234 -19.46 -35.44 0.91
N ASN A 235 -19.32 -35.34 2.23
CA ASN A 235 -20.28 -35.90 3.21
C ASN A 235 -21.60 -35.11 3.28
N GLY A 236 -21.68 -33.91 2.72
CA GLY A 236 -22.89 -33.07 2.71
C GLY A 236 -23.18 -32.35 4.02
N LYS A 237 -22.33 -32.47 5.05
CA LYS A 237 -22.51 -31.81 6.35
C LYS A 237 -21.22 -31.72 7.14
N LEU A 238 -21.20 -30.82 8.13
CA LEU A 238 -20.15 -30.65 9.13
C LEU A 238 -20.51 -31.42 10.41
N PRO A 239 -19.51 -31.81 11.24
CA PRO A 239 -19.75 -32.66 12.40
C PRO A 239 -20.29 -31.93 13.65
N ASN A 240 -20.48 -30.61 13.62
CA ASN A 240 -20.83 -29.74 14.75
C ASN A 240 -19.79 -29.82 15.88
N ASP A 241 -18.52 -29.65 15.52
CA ASP A 241 -17.40 -29.71 16.46
C ASP A 241 -16.74 -28.34 16.67
N GLU A 242 -16.27 -28.14 17.89
CA GLU A 242 -15.52 -26.97 18.32
C GLU A 242 -14.00 -27.26 18.30
N LEU A 243 -13.21 -26.21 18.17
CA LEU A 243 -11.76 -26.29 18.33
C LEU A 243 -11.37 -25.91 19.76
N LYS A 244 -10.56 -26.76 20.39
CA LYS A 244 -9.88 -26.48 21.67
C LYS A 244 -8.39 -26.78 21.52
N GLY A 245 -7.70 -25.84 20.88
CA GLY A 245 -6.33 -26.02 20.42
C GLY A 245 -6.23 -26.85 19.13
N GLY A 246 -5.50 -26.37 18.14
CA GLY A 246 -5.29 -27.05 16.87
C GLY A 246 -5.33 -26.17 15.64
N GLU A 247 -5.59 -26.77 14.49
CA GLU A 247 -5.72 -26.05 13.23
C GLU A 247 -7.12 -25.45 13.09
N ALA A 248 -7.19 -24.12 13.19
CA ALA A 248 -8.43 -23.36 13.24
C ALA A 248 -9.00 -23.10 11.84
N MET A 249 -10.30 -23.32 11.69
CA MET A 249 -11.04 -22.98 10.49
C MET A 249 -12.49 -22.72 10.83
N PHE A 250 -13.01 -21.57 10.48
CA PHE A 250 -14.45 -21.37 10.47
C PHE A 250 -15.07 -22.13 9.31
N SER A 251 -16.10 -22.89 9.57
CA SER A 251 -16.94 -23.49 8.53
C SER A 251 -18.38 -23.63 8.98
N MET A 252 -19.30 -23.25 8.12
CA MET A 252 -20.75 -23.35 8.29
C MET A 252 -21.40 -23.86 7.02
N SER A 253 -22.48 -24.61 7.14
CA SER A 253 -23.31 -25.01 6.00
C SER A 253 -24.72 -24.45 6.09
N PHE A 254 -25.34 -24.21 4.93
CA PHE A 254 -26.66 -23.62 4.79
C PHE A 254 -27.46 -24.37 3.72
N GLU A 255 -28.64 -24.83 4.06
CA GLU A 255 -29.57 -25.50 3.13
C GLU A 255 -30.49 -24.45 2.49
N LEU A 256 -30.56 -24.45 1.16
CA LEU A 256 -31.41 -23.52 0.39
C LEU A 256 -32.29 -24.26 -0.59
N ASP A 257 -33.58 -23.95 -0.56
CA ASP A 257 -34.58 -24.42 -1.52
C ASP A 257 -34.94 -23.30 -2.51
N LEU A 258 -34.18 -23.23 -3.62
CA LEU A 258 -34.36 -22.19 -4.64
C LEU A 258 -35.62 -22.46 -5.47
N GLN A 259 -36.46 -21.46 -5.60
CA GLN A 259 -37.61 -21.45 -6.52
C GLN A 259 -37.18 -20.97 -7.91
N ALA A 260 -37.74 -21.53 -8.97
CA ALA A 260 -37.43 -21.13 -10.33
C ALA A 260 -37.66 -19.63 -10.57
N ASN A 261 -36.66 -18.97 -11.13
CA ASN A 261 -36.63 -17.54 -11.49
C ASN A 261 -36.87 -16.58 -10.30
N LYS A 262 -36.70 -17.04 -9.06
CA LYS A 262 -36.72 -16.21 -7.86
C LYS A 262 -35.34 -16.14 -7.23
N ALA A 263 -34.85 -14.93 -7.02
CA ALA A 263 -33.56 -14.71 -6.35
C ALA A 263 -33.68 -15.07 -4.85
N ASP A 264 -32.61 -15.67 -4.32
CA ASP A 264 -32.39 -15.86 -2.87
C ASP A 264 -31.03 -15.35 -2.49
N THR A 265 -30.80 -15.00 -1.22
CA THR A 265 -29.59 -14.37 -0.73
C THR A 265 -29.08 -15.07 0.53
N LEU A 266 -27.77 -15.27 0.60
CA LEU A 266 -27.06 -15.70 1.81
C LEU A 266 -25.98 -14.67 2.11
N ASP A 267 -26.11 -13.94 3.21
CA ASP A 267 -25.08 -13.03 3.69
C ASP A 267 -24.20 -13.74 4.72
N ILE A 268 -22.88 -13.66 4.52
CA ILE A 268 -21.88 -14.23 5.42
C ILE A 268 -21.05 -13.10 5.97
N PHE A 269 -20.79 -13.13 7.26
CA PHE A 269 -20.09 -12.10 8.00
C PHE A 269 -18.87 -12.66 8.70
N LEU A 270 -17.71 -12.07 8.44
CA LEU A 270 -16.46 -12.29 9.16
C LEU A 270 -16.05 -10.97 9.81
N GLY A 271 -16.08 -10.88 11.12
CA GLY A 271 -15.86 -9.62 11.80
C GLY A 271 -14.88 -9.72 12.97
N ALA A 272 -14.35 -8.56 13.35
CA ALA A 272 -13.54 -8.38 14.54
C ALA A 272 -14.36 -7.64 15.60
N LEU A 273 -14.51 -8.26 16.77
CA LEU A 273 -15.26 -7.75 17.91
C LEU A 273 -14.28 -7.27 18.99
N LYS A 274 -14.38 -6.01 19.39
CA LYS A 274 -13.54 -5.47 20.47
C LYS A 274 -13.91 -6.14 21.80
N PRO A 275 -12.99 -6.26 22.77
CA PRO A 275 -13.28 -6.97 24.05
C PRO A 275 -14.47 -6.47 24.87
N ASN A 276 -14.88 -5.22 24.63
CA ASN A 276 -16.02 -4.59 25.31
C ASN A 276 -17.30 -4.53 24.47
N GLU A 277 -17.30 -5.10 23.26
CA GLU A 277 -18.49 -5.15 22.40
C GLU A 277 -19.26 -6.45 22.60
N ASP A 278 -20.60 -6.37 22.49
CA ASP A 278 -21.49 -7.51 22.67
C ASP A 278 -21.75 -8.24 21.36
N LEU A 279 -21.51 -9.56 21.35
CA LEU A 279 -21.69 -10.40 20.17
C LEU A 279 -23.17 -10.42 19.73
N LYS A 280 -24.09 -10.46 20.68
CA LYS A 280 -25.54 -10.52 20.37
C LYS A 280 -26.00 -9.23 19.71
N GLU A 281 -25.65 -8.08 20.29
CA GLU A 281 -25.98 -6.78 19.71
C GLU A 281 -25.42 -6.66 18.29
N THR A 282 -24.16 -7.09 18.10
CA THR A 282 -23.51 -7.09 16.80
C THR A 282 -24.22 -7.99 15.79
N THR A 283 -24.51 -9.25 16.13
CA THR A 283 -25.16 -10.19 15.21
C THR A 283 -26.60 -9.82 14.90
N ASP A 284 -27.35 -9.30 15.89
CA ASP A 284 -28.71 -8.79 15.68
C ASP A 284 -28.71 -7.60 14.70
N LYS A 285 -27.73 -6.69 14.81
CA LYS A 285 -27.54 -5.58 13.87
C LYS A 285 -27.26 -6.07 12.44
N LEU A 286 -26.35 -7.04 12.28
CA LEU A 286 -25.98 -7.60 10.97
C LEU A 286 -27.14 -8.33 10.28
N ARG A 287 -28.03 -8.93 11.06
CA ARG A 287 -29.26 -9.60 10.59
C ARG A 287 -30.42 -8.64 10.39
N GLY A 288 -30.25 -7.38 10.72
CA GLY A 288 -31.27 -6.35 10.53
C GLY A 288 -31.65 -6.20 9.06
N GLU A 289 -32.90 -5.80 8.83
CA GLU A 289 -33.49 -5.67 7.49
C GLU A 289 -32.63 -4.70 6.62
N ASN A 290 -32.23 -5.17 5.46
CA ASN A 290 -31.41 -4.44 4.47
C ASN A 290 -30.08 -3.91 5.02
N TYR A 291 -29.46 -4.60 5.99
CA TYR A 291 -28.16 -4.18 6.54
C TYR A 291 -27.09 -4.11 5.45
N VAL A 292 -26.93 -5.17 4.66
CA VAL A 292 -25.90 -5.29 3.64
C VAL A 292 -26.06 -4.23 2.55
N GLU A 293 -27.28 -3.99 2.09
CA GLU A 293 -27.59 -2.96 1.09
C GLU A 293 -27.26 -1.55 1.60
N LYS A 294 -27.63 -1.25 2.85
CA LYS A 294 -27.32 0.06 3.49
C LYS A 294 -25.83 0.23 3.68
N ALA A 295 -25.14 -0.79 4.19
CA ALA A 295 -23.68 -0.74 4.40
C ALA A 295 -22.93 -0.57 3.08
N PHE A 296 -23.37 -1.21 2.00
CA PHE A 296 -22.77 -1.04 0.67
C PHE A 296 -23.09 0.33 0.07
N ALA A 297 -24.29 0.85 0.25
CA ALA A 297 -24.65 2.21 -0.19
C ALA A 297 -23.80 3.28 0.54
N ASP A 298 -23.57 3.10 1.84
CA ASP A 298 -22.72 3.97 2.65
C ASP A 298 -21.24 3.92 2.18
N LEU A 299 -20.73 2.73 1.84
CA LEU A 299 -19.39 2.58 1.27
C LEU A 299 -19.27 3.36 -0.05
N ASN A 300 -20.21 3.15 -0.97
CA ASN A 300 -20.21 3.85 -2.26
C ASN A 300 -20.30 5.36 -2.08
N LYS A 301 -21.11 5.85 -1.15
CA LYS A 301 -21.22 7.27 -0.84
C LYS A 301 -19.88 7.81 -0.32
N THR A 302 -19.25 7.11 0.61
CA THR A 302 -17.95 7.52 1.16
C THR A 302 -16.88 7.64 0.06
N TRP A 303 -16.84 6.69 -0.88
CA TRP A 303 -15.92 6.77 -2.01
C TRP A 303 -16.29 7.90 -2.98
N GLN A 304 -17.58 8.08 -3.29
CA GLN A 304 -18.01 9.17 -4.17
C GLN A 304 -17.63 10.54 -3.57
N ASP A 305 -17.89 10.75 -2.27
CA ASP A 305 -17.52 12.00 -1.57
C ASP A 305 -16.01 12.28 -1.69
N ARG A 306 -15.16 11.25 -1.58
CA ARG A 306 -13.70 11.38 -1.77
C ARG A 306 -13.28 11.66 -3.22
N LEU A 307 -13.94 11.04 -4.18
CA LEU A 307 -13.62 11.26 -5.60
C LEU A 307 -14.04 12.66 -6.09
N ASP A 308 -15.14 13.17 -5.56
CA ASP A 308 -15.72 14.46 -5.97
C ASP A 308 -14.90 15.68 -5.55
N VAL A 309 -13.96 15.52 -4.62
CA VAL A 309 -13.05 16.60 -4.20
C VAL A 309 -12.22 17.14 -5.37
N PHE A 310 -11.76 16.26 -6.24
CA PHE A 310 -10.97 16.62 -7.42
C PHE A 310 -11.25 15.62 -8.54
N SER A 311 -11.56 16.14 -9.72
CA SER A 311 -11.71 15.32 -10.94
C SER A 311 -11.35 16.13 -12.17
N VAL A 312 -10.88 15.44 -13.19
CA VAL A 312 -10.55 16.04 -14.50
C VAL A 312 -11.38 15.40 -15.60
N ASP A 313 -11.65 16.18 -16.64
CA ASP A 313 -12.25 15.70 -17.89
C ASP A 313 -11.27 16.03 -19.03
N ILE A 314 -10.54 15.04 -19.48
CA ILE A 314 -9.45 15.17 -20.45
C ILE A 314 -9.56 14.11 -21.55
N PRO A 315 -9.03 14.35 -22.75
CA PRO A 315 -9.15 13.42 -23.88
C PRO A 315 -8.28 12.15 -23.79
N ASP A 316 -7.54 11.96 -22.70
CA ASP A 316 -6.76 10.74 -22.44
C ASP A 316 -7.45 9.89 -21.36
N ASP A 317 -8.23 8.88 -21.81
CA ASP A 317 -9.00 7.99 -20.92
C ASP A 317 -8.11 7.27 -19.88
N GLY A 318 -6.89 6.89 -20.26
CA GLY A 318 -5.96 6.20 -19.35
C GLY A 318 -5.50 7.12 -18.21
N ALA A 319 -5.10 8.34 -18.55
CA ALA A 319 -4.72 9.37 -17.59
C ALA A 319 -5.91 9.76 -16.71
N GLN A 320 -7.06 10.06 -17.32
CA GLN A 320 -8.28 10.42 -16.60
C GLN A 320 -8.69 9.36 -15.58
N ARG A 321 -8.64 8.09 -15.95
CA ARG A 321 -8.95 6.94 -15.09
C ARG A 321 -8.02 6.87 -13.88
N MET A 322 -6.71 7.00 -14.10
CA MET A 322 -5.74 6.98 -13.01
C MET A 322 -5.95 8.16 -12.06
N ILE A 323 -6.08 9.39 -12.57
CA ILE A 323 -6.25 10.60 -11.77
C ILE A 323 -7.56 10.58 -10.97
N ASN A 324 -8.67 10.25 -11.63
CA ASN A 324 -9.97 10.34 -11.00
C ASN A 324 -10.30 9.20 -10.06
N VAL A 325 -9.69 8.00 -10.22
CA VAL A 325 -10.10 6.79 -9.53
C VAL A 325 -8.93 6.06 -8.85
N TRP A 326 -8.07 5.42 -9.63
CA TRP A 326 -7.20 4.38 -9.10
C TRP A 326 -6.02 4.91 -8.30
N ASN A 327 -5.47 6.06 -8.67
CA ASN A 327 -4.40 6.69 -7.90
C ASN A 327 -4.87 7.13 -6.51
N LYS A 328 -6.11 7.63 -6.39
CA LYS A 328 -6.71 8.01 -5.10
C LYS A 328 -6.90 6.81 -4.18
N LEU A 329 -7.36 5.69 -4.74
CA LEU A 329 -7.47 4.44 -3.99
C LEU A 329 -6.08 3.98 -3.50
N GLN A 330 -5.09 3.94 -4.39
CA GLN A 330 -3.74 3.51 -4.03
C GLN A 330 -3.10 4.43 -2.99
N ALA A 331 -3.26 5.75 -3.10
CA ALA A 331 -2.74 6.71 -2.12
C ALA A 331 -3.34 6.46 -0.73
N LEU A 332 -4.65 6.23 -0.64
CA LEU A 332 -5.32 5.94 0.62
C LEU A 332 -4.90 4.58 1.21
N VAL A 333 -4.72 3.55 0.38
CA VAL A 333 -4.17 2.26 0.82
C VAL A 333 -2.77 2.45 1.42
N ASN A 334 -1.87 3.16 0.73
CA ASN A 334 -0.53 3.44 1.26
C ASN A 334 -0.55 4.21 2.58
N PHE A 335 -1.44 5.19 2.71
CA PHE A 335 -1.61 5.96 3.94
C PHE A 335 -1.93 5.06 5.15
N TYR A 336 -2.82 4.08 4.97
CA TYR A 336 -3.20 3.16 6.04
C TYR A 336 -2.17 2.03 6.24
N VAL A 337 -1.72 1.40 5.15
CA VAL A 337 -0.93 0.16 5.20
C VAL A 337 0.57 0.42 5.34
N CYS A 338 1.04 1.64 5.07
CA CYS A 338 2.42 2.11 5.35
C CYS A 338 3.54 1.18 4.84
N ARG A 339 3.39 0.55 3.69
CA ARG A 339 4.34 -0.44 3.09
C ARG A 339 4.45 -1.76 3.85
N GLU A 340 3.56 -2.05 4.79
CA GLU A 340 3.68 -3.26 5.61
C GLU A 340 3.28 -4.53 4.87
N ILE A 341 2.10 -4.56 4.25
CA ILE A 341 1.52 -5.78 3.69
C ILE A 341 0.98 -5.62 2.28
N SER A 342 1.36 -6.53 1.40
CA SER A 342 0.83 -6.71 0.04
C SER A 342 1.03 -8.15 -0.40
N TYR A 343 0.71 -8.48 -1.64
CA TYR A 343 1.11 -9.77 -2.22
C TYR A 343 2.64 -10.01 -2.14
N TYR A 344 3.44 -8.94 -2.15
CA TYR A 344 4.91 -8.98 -2.11
C TYR A 344 5.52 -8.80 -0.72
N ALA A 345 4.72 -8.46 0.28
CA ALA A 345 5.20 -8.16 1.63
C ALA A 345 4.29 -8.82 2.68
N THR A 346 4.90 -9.54 3.61
CA THR A 346 4.19 -10.43 4.55
C THR A 346 3.46 -9.72 5.69
N GLY A 347 3.64 -8.41 5.86
CA GLY A 347 3.01 -7.65 6.95
C GLY A 347 3.69 -7.84 8.30
N THR A 348 4.97 -8.17 8.28
CA THR A 348 5.74 -8.41 9.51
C THR A 348 7.02 -7.59 9.49
N VAL A 349 7.50 -7.14 10.64
CA VAL A 349 8.82 -6.56 10.87
C VAL A 349 9.00 -5.10 10.43
N ARG A 350 8.31 -4.61 9.40
CA ARG A 350 8.64 -3.30 8.83
C ARG A 350 8.14 -2.12 9.67
N GLY A 351 6.93 -2.16 10.20
CA GLY A 351 6.30 -1.05 10.90
C GLY A 351 6.06 0.19 10.03
N VAL A 352 5.68 1.30 10.69
CA VAL A 352 5.42 2.59 10.03
C VAL A 352 6.74 3.33 9.83
N GLY A 353 7.14 3.55 8.58
CA GLY A 353 8.31 4.34 8.23
C GLY A 353 8.04 5.83 8.37
N VAL A 354 8.84 6.56 9.14
CA VAL A 354 8.68 8.01 9.34
C VAL A 354 8.76 8.75 8.00
N ARG A 355 9.76 8.45 7.19
CA ARG A 355 9.94 9.03 5.84
C ARG A 355 8.79 8.70 4.91
N ASP A 356 8.42 7.42 4.83
CA ASP A 356 7.40 6.93 3.92
C ASP A 356 6.02 7.49 4.29
N ALA A 357 5.64 7.38 5.56
CA ALA A 357 4.33 7.81 6.04
C ALA A 357 4.15 9.34 5.96
N SER A 358 5.20 10.13 6.20
CA SER A 358 5.15 11.59 6.01
C SER A 358 4.78 11.95 4.56
N GLN A 359 5.32 11.23 3.58
CA GLN A 359 5.02 11.45 2.17
C GLN A 359 3.64 10.90 1.78
N ASP A 360 3.20 9.78 2.37
CA ASP A 360 1.89 9.21 2.06
C ASP A 360 0.74 10.12 2.51
N VAL A 361 0.95 10.94 3.55
CA VAL A 361 -0.01 11.99 3.98
C VAL A 361 -0.35 12.93 2.83
N LEU A 362 0.62 13.26 1.95
CA LEU A 362 0.41 14.16 0.81
C LEU A 362 -0.70 13.67 -0.14
N GLY A 363 -0.87 12.37 -0.27
CA GLY A 363 -1.91 11.77 -1.11
C GLY A 363 -3.32 11.83 -0.53
N VAL A 364 -3.48 12.28 0.73
CA VAL A 364 -4.75 12.28 1.46
C VAL A 364 -5.20 13.68 1.89
N ILE A 365 -4.28 14.64 1.98
CA ILE A 365 -4.54 16.01 2.48
C ILE A 365 -5.80 16.63 1.86
N HIS A 366 -5.95 16.53 0.54
CA HIS A 366 -7.05 17.12 -0.22
C HIS A 366 -8.42 16.46 0.03
N SER A 367 -8.45 15.22 0.48
CA SER A 367 -9.68 14.44 0.66
C SER A 367 -10.08 14.25 2.12
N ASP A 368 -9.15 14.36 3.06
CA ASP A 368 -9.38 14.18 4.48
C ASP A 368 -8.27 14.86 5.30
N ILE A 369 -8.41 16.18 5.49
CA ILE A 369 -7.39 17.00 6.14
C ILE A 369 -7.20 16.65 7.63
N ASP A 370 -8.27 16.25 8.32
CA ASP A 370 -8.20 15.89 9.74
C ASP A 370 -7.42 14.59 9.92
N LEU A 371 -7.68 13.60 9.07
CA LEU A 371 -6.94 12.35 9.04
C LEU A 371 -5.45 12.58 8.74
N ALA A 372 -5.14 13.50 7.82
CA ALA A 372 -3.76 13.90 7.51
C ALA A 372 -3.06 14.54 8.72
N LYS A 373 -3.75 15.44 9.45
CA LYS A 373 -3.23 16.07 10.67
C LYS A 373 -2.98 15.07 11.79
N GLU A 374 -3.88 14.13 11.99
CA GLU A 374 -3.70 13.06 12.99
C GLU A 374 -2.47 12.22 12.68
N LYS A 375 -2.30 11.81 11.43
CA LYS A 375 -1.17 10.97 11.00
C LYS A 375 0.17 11.69 11.14
N ILE A 376 0.27 12.96 10.73
CA ILE A 376 1.54 13.68 10.84
C ILE A 376 1.92 13.94 12.31
N LYS A 377 0.96 14.24 13.20
CA LYS A 377 1.23 14.34 14.64
C LYS A 377 1.67 13.01 15.24
N LEU A 378 1.07 11.89 14.84
CA LEU A 378 1.53 10.56 15.24
C LEU A 378 2.98 10.30 14.80
N ILE A 379 3.35 10.69 13.58
CA ILE A 379 4.73 10.56 13.08
C ILE A 379 5.69 11.43 13.89
N MET A 380 5.29 12.66 14.25
CA MET A 380 6.10 13.59 15.05
C MET A 380 6.44 13.05 16.45
N THR A 381 5.62 12.16 17.03
CA THR A 381 5.98 11.49 18.30
C THR A 381 7.26 10.66 18.20
N GLN A 382 7.77 10.43 17.02
CA GLN A 382 9.02 9.70 16.76
C GLN A 382 10.24 10.62 16.69
N GLN A 383 10.07 11.93 16.87
CA GLN A 383 11.16 12.89 16.90
C GLN A 383 11.72 13.02 18.32
N TYR A 384 13.04 13.06 18.43
CA TYR A 384 13.78 13.37 19.65
C TYR A 384 13.88 14.88 19.88
N ASN A 385 14.17 15.29 21.12
CA ASN A 385 14.39 16.70 21.45
C ASN A 385 15.52 17.36 20.65
N CYS A 386 16.49 16.60 20.16
CA CYS A 386 17.54 17.10 19.28
C CYS A 386 17.11 17.26 17.81
N GLY A 387 15.90 16.88 17.42
CA GLY A 387 15.40 16.96 16.04
C GLY A 387 15.56 15.68 15.21
N LYS A 388 16.40 14.72 15.65
CA LYS A 388 16.52 13.39 15.04
C LYS A 388 15.18 12.64 15.09
N THR A 389 14.93 11.69 14.18
CA THR A 389 13.75 10.82 14.22
C THR A 389 14.15 9.34 14.22
N ASN A 390 13.27 8.50 14.75
CA ASN A 390 13.30 7.07 14.47
C ASN A 390 13.09 6.83 12.97
N HIS A 391 13.50 5.66 12.47
CA HIS A 391 13.32 5.31 11.05
C HIS A 391 11.99 4.57 10.85
N TYR A 392 11.73 3.53 11.64
CA TYR A 392 10.46 2.83 11.72
C TYR A 392 9.97 2.77 13.16
N PHE A 393 8.66 2.79 13.36
CA PHE A 393 8.02 2.62 14.65
C PHE A 393 6.78 1.72 14.55
N TYR A 394 6.27 1.28 15.69
CA TYR A 394 5.25 0.26 15.80
C TYR A 394 4.13 0.71 16.73
N PRO A 395 3.19 1.55 16.23
CA PRO A 395 2.16 2.15 17.08
C PRO A 395 1.18 1.14 17.67
N ILE A 396 0.95 0.03 16.97
CA ILE A 396 0.03 -1.04 17.38
C ILE A 396 0.78 -2.11 18.19
N GLU A 397 1.90 -2.59 17.70
CA GLU A 397 2.70 -3.67 18.31
C GLU A 397 3.41 -3.24 19.58
N LYS A 398 3.64 -1.95 19.76
CA LYS A 398 4.31 -1.31 20.92
C LYS A 398 5.66 -1.94 21.24
N ARG A 399 6.44 -2.23 20.24
CA ARG A 399 7.83 -2.62 20.39
C ARG A 399 8.76 -1.43 20.12
N GLU A 400 10.01 -1.58 20.49
CA GLU A 400 11.02 -0.56 20.29
C GLU A 400 11.15 -0.19 18.81
N PRO A 401 11.23 1.09 18.49
CA PRO A 401 11.41 1.54 17.12
C PRO A 401 12.78 1.17 16.58
N ILE A 402 12.90 1.11 15.26
CA ILE A 402 14.18 0.94 14.60
C ILE A 402 14.85 2.31 14.47
N VAL A 403 15.94 2.48 15.20
CA VAL A 403 16.77 3.67 15.15
C VAL A 403 17.77 3.51 14.01
N SER A 404 17.63 4.33 12.98
CA SER A 404 18.60 4.43 11.90
C SER A 404 18.76 5.90 11.53
N ASP A 405 20.02 6.35 11.54
CA ASP A 405 20.34 7.74 11.20
C ASP A 405 20.17 7.98 9.71
N ARG A 406 18.95 8.30 9.28
CA ARG A 406 18.68 8.76 7.91
C ARG A 406 18.69 10.28 7.90
N SER A 407 19.46 10.85 6.98
CA SER A 407 19.65 12.29 6.91
C SER A 407 18.44 13.07 6.38
N ASP A 408 17.47 12.40 5.80
CA ASP A 408 16.27 12.99 5.20
C ASP A 408 14.99 12.85 6.02
N ASN A 409 14.90 11.86 6.93
CA ASN A 409 13.65 11.48 7.60
C ASN A 409 12.88 12.68 8.21
N HIS A 410 13.56 13.52 8.99
CA HIS A 410 12.97 14.63 9.74
C HIS A 410 12.56 15.80 8.83
N LEU A 411 13.19 15.97 7.67
CA LEU A 411 12.85 17.06 6.75
C LEU A 411 11.51 16.85 6.03
N TRP A 412 11.07 15.60 5.87
CA TRP A 412 9.77 15.31 5.26
C TRP A 412 8.59 15.87 6.05
N MET A 413 8.71 15.92 7.39
CA MET A 413 7.66 16.51 8.23
C MET A 413 7.44 18.00 7.94
N VAL A 414 8.52 18.74 7.68
CA VAL A 414 8.45 20.17 7.32
C VAL A 414 7.65 20.36 6.02
N TYR A 415 7.99 19.57 4.99
CA TYR A 415 7.26 19.64 3.72
C TYR A 415 5.78 19.28 3.88
N THR A 416 5.48 18.21 4.60
CA THR A 416 4.11 17.73 4.77
C THR A 416 3.24 18.72 5.55
N VAL A 417 3.74 19.29 6.66
CA VAL A 417 2.98 20.30 7.43
C VAL A 417 2.76 21.56 6.61
N TYR A 418 3.76 21.99 5.84
CA TYR A 418 3.59 23.11 4.93
C TYR A 418 2.45 22.86 3.91
N GLN A 419 2.39 21.66 3.31
CA GLN A 419 1.31 21.28 2.39
C GLN A 419 -0.07 21.25 3.08
N ILE A 420 -0.15 20.79 4.34
CA ILE A 420 -1.38 20.84 5.13
C ILE A 420 -1.84 22.30 5.33
N ILE A 421 -0.92 23.20 5.65
CA ILE A 421 -1.22 24.63 5.82
C ILE A 421 -1.70 25.25 4.50
N CYS A 422 -1.06 24.92 3.38
CA CYS A 422 -1.47 25.41 2.05
C CYS A 422 -2.88 24.94 1.68
N GLU A 423 -3.21 23.68 1.90
CA GLU A 423 -4.51 23.10 1.59
C GLU A 423 -5.62 23.69 2.47
N GLU A 424 -5.38 23.77 3.79
CA GLU A 424 -6.39 24.26 4.73
C GLU A 424 -6.53 25.79 4.74
N GLY A 425 -5.48 26.51 4.36
CA GLY A 425 -5.40 27.97 4.46
C GLY A 425 -5.37 28.48 5.92
N LYS A 426 -4.95 27.61 6.90
CA LYS A 426 -4.87 27.91 8.31
C LYS A 426 -3.55 27.44 8.91
N THR A 427 -3.12 28.11 9.97
CA THR A 427 -1.87 27.82 10.68
C THR A 427 -2.07 27.21 12.05
N ASP A 428 -3.31 26.87 12.42
CA ASP A 428 -3.66 26.43 13.78
C ASP A 428 -2.89 25.20 14.22
N ILE A 429 -2.64 24.25 13.30
CA ILE A 429 -1.85 23.04 13.53
C ILE A 429 -0.47 23.35 14.14
N LEU A 430 0.12 24.50 13.85
CA LEU A 430 1.44 24.89 14.37
C LEU A 430 1.49 25.04 15.88
N ASN A 431 0.34 25.27 16.52
CA ASN A 431 0.22 25.44 17.97
C ASN A 431 -0.16 24.15 18.70
N ASP A 432 -0.47 23.07 17.98
CA ASP A 432 -0.74 21.76 18.59
C ASP A 432 0.51 21.25 19.30
N GLU A 433 0.35 20.76 20.53
CA GLU A 433 1.45 20.13 21.28
C GLU A 433 1.58 18.65 20.91
N VAL A 434 2.82 18.22 20.65
CA VAL A 434 3.18 16.82 20.37
C VAL A 434 4.32 16.40 21.30
N GLU A 435 4.28 15.16 21.79
CA GLU A 435 5.32 14.59 22.64
C GLU A 435 6.58 14.25 21.81
N TYR A 436 7.76 14.55 22.37
CA TYR A 436 9.02 14.03 21.83
C TYR A 436 9.23 12.59 22.28
N TYR A 437 9.90 11.80 21.44
CA TYR A 437 10.17 10.39 21.72
C TYR A 437 10.95 10.16 23.04
N ASP A 438 11.89 11.03 23.33
CA ASP A 438 12.74 11.00 24.54
C ASP A 438 12.18 11.84 25.71
N GLY A 439 10.91 12.24 25.64
CA GLY A 439 10.16 12.91 26.68
C GLY A 439 10.08 14.42 26.50
N GLY A 440 9.09 15.01 27.22
CA GLY A 440 8.71 16.41 27.03
C GLY A 440 7.77 16.61 25.85
N LYS A 441 7.35 17.87 25.64
CA LYS A 441 6.43 18.27 24.56
C LYS A 441 6.96 19.52 23.88
N GLY A 442 6.63 19.67 22.61
CA GLY A 442 6.80 20.89 21.85
C GLY A 442 5.60 21.13 20.95
N THR A 443 5.43 22.35 20.50
CA THR A 443 4.47 22.66 19.46
C THR A 443 4.92 22.06 18.13
N VAL A 444 3.97 21.82 17.21
CA VAL A 444 4.31 21.38 15.85
C VAL A 444 5.36 22.32 15.23
N PHE A 445 5.24 23.64 15.43
CA PHE A 445 6.23 24.59 14.94
C PHE A 445 7.65 24.31 15.49
N GLU A 446 7.79 24.05 16.80
CA GLU A 446 9.08 23.69 17.41
C GLU A 446 9.64 22.37 16.88
N HIS A 447 8.79 21.38 16.58
CA HIS A 447 9.19 20.15 15.93
C HIS A 447 9.80 20.43 14.54
N LEU A 448 9.19 21.34 13.75
CA LEU A 448 9.72 21.73 12.43
C LEU A 448 11.04 22.47 12.54
N GLU A 449 11.18 23.42 13.50
CA GLU A 449 12.45 24.13 13.75
C GLU A 449 13.57 23.15 14.07
N LYS A 450 13.33 22.20 14.99
CA LYS A 450 14.29 21.18 15.38
C LYS A 450 14.68 20.26 14.22
N SER A 451 13.76 19.98 13.29
CA SER A 451 14.09 19.23 12.08
C SER A 451 15.15 19.93 11.21
N VAL A 452 15.01 21.23 11.02
CA VAL A 452 15.99 22.05 10.29
C VAL A 452 17.28 22.14 11.08
N ASP A 453 17.21 22.40 12.39
CA ASP A 453 18.39 22.56 13.26
C ASP A 453 19.24 21.29 13.31
N TYR A 454 18.62 20.12 13.41
CA TYR A 454 19.34 18.85 13.39
C TYR A 454 20.18 18.69 12.12
N THR A 455 19.63 19.06 10.95
CA THR A 455 20.42 19.03 9.71
C THR A 455 21.58 20.02 9.75
N LEU A 456 21.35 21.23 10.27
CA LEU A 456 22.40 22.27 10.37
C LEU A 456 23.51 21.91 11.37
N GLU A 457 23.22 21.12 12.39
CA GLU A 457 24.20 20.57 13.32
C GLU A 457 25.03 19.43 12.73
N HIS A 458 24.58 18.85 11.60
CA HIS A 458 25.23 17.73 10.93
C HIS A 458 25.70 18.10 9.52
N MET A 459 26.42 19.23 9.42
CA MET A 459 27.04 19.65 8.15
C MET A 459 28.42 19.03 7.99
N GLY A 460 28.74 18.64 6.74
CA GLY A 460 30.04 18.10 6.39
C GLY A 460 31.09 19.17 6.08
N LYS A 461 32.29 18.72 5.75
CA LYS A 461 33.45 19.60 5.48
C LYS A 461 33.33 20.46 4.23
N ASP A 462 32.54 19.98 3.25
CA ASP A 462 32.28 20.71 2.00
C ASP A 462 31.08 21.67 2.12
N GLY A 463 30.53 21.83 3.34
CA GLY A 463 29.49 22.78 3.68
C GLY A 463 28.08 22.33 3.29
N ILE A 464 27.88 21.05 3.01
CA ILE A 464 26.58 20.43 2.77
C ILE A 464 26.28 19.34 3.80
N PRO A 465 25.01 18.93 3.99
CA PRO A 465 24.66 17.96 5.01
C PRO A 465 25.34 16.60 4.87
N LEU A 466 25.72 16.01 6.00
CA LEU A 466 26.24 14.65 6.08
C LEU A 466 25.17 13.65 5.59
N MET A 467 25.62 12.59 4.95
CA MET A 467 24.78 11.45 4.54
C MET A 467 24.24 10.69 5.74
N LEU A 468 24.92 10.74 6.88
CA LEU A 468 24.64 9.92 8.08
C LEU A 468 24.61 8.43 7.71
N GLY A 469 23.55 7.68 8.08
CA GLY A 469 23.42 6.28 7.72
C GLY A 469 23.01 6.03 6.26
N SER A 470 22.33 6.96 5.65
CA SER A 470 21.95 7.09 4.23
C SER A 470 20.98 8.27 4.10
N ASP A 471 20.76 8.75 2.88
CA ASP A 471 19.60 9.58 2.57
C ASP A 471 18.44 8.73 2.02
N TRP A 472 17.51 9.33 1.28
CA TRP A 472 16.38 8.65 0.66
C TRP A 472 16.76 7.47 -0.27
N ASN A 473 17.98 7.49 -0.82
CA ASN A 473 18.53 6.36 -1.56
C ASN A 473 19.24 5.38 -0.61
N ASP A 474 18.54 4.33 -0.20
CA ASP A 474 19.08 3.33 0.73
C ASP A 474 20.37 2.66 0.25
N MET A 475 20.55 2.54 -1.07
CA MET A 475 21.79 2.00 -1.66
C MET A 475 23.05 2.83 -1.37
N LEU A 476 22.90 4.08 -0.92
CA LEU A 476 24.04 4.95 -0.59
C LEU A 476 24.57 4.76 0.85
N SER A 477 24.04 3.82 1.62
CA SER A 477 24.50 3.54 2.99
C SER A 477 25.99 3.22 3.11
N ASN A 478 26.62 2.79 2.02
CA ASN A 478 28.05 2.52 2.01
C ASN A 478 28.95 3.74 1.70
N VAL A 479 28.37 4.87 1.31
CA VAL A 479 29.08 6.13 1.02
C VAL A 479 29.64 6.78 2.29
N CYS A 480 29.04 6.52 3.42
CA CYS A 480 29.22 7.23 4.68
C CYS A 480 29.57 6.31 5.86
N LYS A 481 30.26 5.20 5.64
CA LYS A 481 30.66 4.25 6.70
C LYS A 481 31.58 4.87 7.77
N LYS A 482 32.35 5.91 7.42
CA LYS A 482 33.23 6.66 8.35
C LYS A 482 32.50 7.88 8.95
N GLY A 483 31.30 8.20 8.47
CA GLY A 483 30.53 9.36 8.93
C GLY A 483 30.93 10.69 8.30
N GLU A 484 31.74 10.68 7.22
CA GLU A 484 32.20 11.89 6.52
C GLU A 484 31.50 12.12 5.17
N GLY A 485 30.75 11.12 4.68
CA GLY A 485 30.02 11.22 3.41
C GLY A 485 28.92 12.29 3.46
N GLU A 486 28.73 13.00 2.35
CA GLU A 486 27.82 14.15 2.26
C GLU A 486 26.76 13.97 1.16
N SER A 487 25.57 14.55 1.36
CA SER A 487 24.44 14.42 0.44
C SER A 487 24.03 15.73 -0.22
N VAL A 488 24.20 15.82 -1.51
CA VAL A 488 23.67 16.93 -2.34
C VAL A 488 22.13 16.93 -2.32
N PHE A 489 21.51 15.77 -2.34
CA PHE A 489 20.07 15.63 -2.28
C PHE A 489 19.48 16.19 -0.97
N VAL A 490 20.09 15.89 0.18
CA VAL A 490 19.65 16.43 1.47
C VAL A 490 19.87 17.95 1.57
N SER A 491 20.95 18.47 0.96
CA SER A 491 21.14 19.92 0.85
C SER A 491 20.00 20.59 0.05
N GLN A 492 19.55 19.96 -1.03
CA GLN A 492 18.41 20.44 -1.81
C GLN A 492 17.09 20.37 -0.99
N MET A 493 16.91 19.29 -0.22
CA MET A 493 15.78 19.18 0.71
C MET A 493 15.81 20.24 1.82
N LEU A 494 16.97 20.49 2.37
CA LEU A 494 17.19 21.53 3.41
C LEU A 494 16.78 22.91 2.88
N VAL A 495 17.15 23.25 1.65
CA VAL A 495 16.75 24.53 1.03
C VAL A 495 15.24 24.59 0.86
N LEU A 496 14.59 23.52 0.41
CA LEU A 496 13.13 23.49 0.30
C LEU A 496 12.45 23.61 1.68
N ALA A 497 12.95 22.89 2.68
CA ALA A 497 12.44 22.98 4.05
C ALA A 497 12.61 24.42 4.61
N CYS A 498 13.74 25.06 4.38
CA CYS A 498 13.97 26.44 4.79
C CYS A 498 13.04 27.43 4.08
N ARG A 499 12.72 27.22 2.78
CA ARG A 499 11.73 28.02 2.06
C ARG A 499 10.33 27.86 2.66
N ASN A 500 9.93 26.64 2.96
CA ASN A 500 8.65 26.36 3.61
C ASN A 500 8.58 27.00 5.00
N MET A 501 9.65 26.88 5.80
CA MET A 501 9.74 27.52 7.12
C MET A 501 9.70 29.05 7.02
N LYS A 502 10.36 29.64 6.02
CA LYS A 502 10.31 31.07 5.77
C LYS A 502 8.87 31.51 5.51
N GLU A 503 8.15 30.89 4.60
CA GLU A 503 6.75 31.20 4.30
C GLU A 503 5.85 31.04 5.52
N ILE A 504 6.01 29.97 6.31
CA ILE A 504 5.32 29.76 7.57
C ILE A 504 5.59 30.93 8.53
N CYS A 505 6.84 31.37 8.67
CA CYS A 505 7.22 32.49 9.52
C CYS A 505 6.65 33.82 9.04
N GLU A 506 6.67 34.08 7.73
CA GLU A 506 6.07 35.27 7.12
C GLU A 506 4.58 35.36 7.42
N ILE A 507 3.83 34.27 7.22
CA ILE A 507 2.37 34.19 7.49
C ILE A 507 2.07 34.40 8.99
N THR A 508 2.93 33.88 9.87
CA THR A 508 2.73 33.90 11.33
C THR A 508 3.42 35.07 12.03
N GLY A 509 4.14 35.91 11.29
CA GLY A 509 4.85 37.08 11.83
C GLY A 509 6.08 36.75 12.66
N ARG A 510 6.71 35.58 12.42
CA ARG A 510 7.92 35.12 13.11
C ARG A 510 9.18 35.55 12.34
N ASP A 511 10.33 35.57 13.01
CA ASP A 511 11.64 35.85 12.36
C ASP A 511 12.06 34.66 11.50
N TYR A 512 12.44 34.94 10.26
CA TYR A 512 12.90 33.96 9.27
C TYR A 512 14.35 34.18 8.79
N SER A 513 15.06 35.12 9.37
CA SER A 513 16.43 35.52 8.95
C SER A 513 17.41 34.33 8.91
N LYS A 514 17.24 33.35 9.82
CA LYS A 514 17.98 32.11 9.86
C LYS A 514 17.80 31.31 8.56
N TYR A 515 16.56 31.17 8.11
CA TYR A 515 16.24 30.38 6.93
C TYR A 515 16.73 31.04 5.64
N ASP A 516 16.61 32.36 5.52
CA ASP A 516 17.16 33.12 4.39
C ASP A 516 18.66 32.91 4.24
N LYS A 517 19.40 32.97 5.35
CA LYS A 517 20.84 32.73 5.34
C LYS A 517 21.17 31.33 4.84
N VAL A 518 20.49 30.30 5.30
CA VAL A 518 20.70 28.92 4.87
C VAL A 518 20.39 28.75 3.38
N ILE A 519 19.27 29.33 2.90
CA ILE A 519 18.91 29.30 1.48
C ILE A 519 20.03 29.91 0.61
N GLU A 520 20.52 31.09 0.99
CA GLU A 520 21.59 31.78 0.24
C GLU A 520 22.89 30.96 0.24
N GLU A 521 23.36 30.51 1.40
CA GLU A 521 24.60 29.76 1.55
C GLU A 521 24.54 28.44 0.78
N GLN A 522 23.50 27.60 0.98
CA GLN A 522 23.38 26.32 0.31
C GLN A 522 23.18 26.46 -1.20
N THR A 523 22.37 27.45 -1.66
CA THR A 523 22.22 27.74 -3.07
C THR A 523 23.55 28.09 -3.72
N LYS A 524 24.36 28.92 -3.05
CA LYS A 524 25.69 29.29 -3.55
C LYS A 524 26.62 28.09 -3.61
N ILE A 525 26.75 27.33 -2.51
CA ILE A 525 27.62 26.16 -2.45
C ILE A 525 27.30 25.15 -3.55
N LEU A 526 26.01 24.82 -3.70
CA LEU A 526 25.59 23.83 -4.70
C LEU A 526 25.83 24.29 -6.14
N ASN A 527 25.66 25.57 -6.41
CA ASN A 527 25.89 26.13 -7.75
C ASN A 527 27.36 26.31 -8.09
N ASP A 528 28.21 26.58 -7.11
CA ASP A 528 29.65 26.84 -7.31
C ASP A 528 30.46 25.53 -7.29
N GLU A 529 30.16 24.63 -6.33
CA GLU A 529 31.02 23.46 -6.06
C GLU A 529 30.44 22.13 -6.56
N PHE A 530 29.10 22.03 -6.72
CA PHE A 530 28.39 20.77 -7.02
C PHE A 530 27.68 20.76 -8.37
N TRP A 531 27.83 21.84 -9.15
CA TRP A 531 27.43 21.90 -10.56
C TRP A 531 28.60 21.42 -11.43
N ASP A 532 28.42 20.36 -12.22
CA ASP A 532 29.43 19.82 -13.13
C ASP A 532 28.92 19.87 -14.58
N LYS A 533 29.27 20.91 -15.29
CA LYS A 533 28.93 21.22 -16.69
C LYS A 533 27.45 21.42 -16.93
N ASP A 534 26.66 20.35 -16.88
CA ASP A 534 25.27 20.29 -17.29
C ASP A 534 24.37 19.59 -16.26
N ARG A 535 24.88 19.27 -15.07
CA ARG A 535 24.19 18.52 -14.02
C ARG A 535 24.69 18.83 -12.62
N TYR A 536 23.87 18.52 -11.63
CA TYR A 536 24.30 18.46 -10.24
C TYR A 536 24.81 17.06 -9.91
N VAL A 537 25.95 16.97 -9.20
CA VAL A 537 26.45 15.70 -8.67
C VAL A 537 25.52 15.16 -7.58
N ARG A 538 25.69 13.89 -7.20
CA ARG A 538 24.76 13.23 -6.30
C ARG A 538 25.17 13.25 -4.84
N ALA A 539 26.44 13.01 -4.56
CA ALA A 539 26.95 12.86 -3.20
C ALA A 539 28.48 12.98 -3.18
N VAL A 540 29.05 13.10 -1.98
CA VAL A 540 30.47 12.98 -1.72
C VAL A 540 30.69 11.75 -0.84
N THR A 541 31.71 10.91 -1.16
CA THR A 541 32.06 9.75 -0.34
C THR A 541 32.90 10.16 0.86
N ASP A 542 33.06 9.25 1.84
CA ASP A 542 33.98 9.42 2.98
C ASP A 542 35.43 9.80 2.54
N GLU A 543 35.85 9.39 1.35
CA GLU A 543 37.14 9.69 0.77
C GLU A 543 37.17 11.01 -0.03
N GLY A 544 36.07 11.74 -0.08
CA GLY A 544 35.96 13.01 -0.80
C GLY A 544 35.70 12.86 -2.31
N MET A 545 35.32 11.67 -2.79
CA MET A 545 35.00 11.48 -4.19
C MET A 545 33.56 11.94 -4.47
N LYS A 546 33.40 12.85 -5.42
CA LYS A 546 32.05 13.28 -5.88
C LYS A 546 31.47 12.23 -6.82
N LEU A 547 30.27 11.72 -6.51
CA LEU A 547 29.51 10.77 -7.32
C LEU A 547 28.55 11.48 -8.27
N GLY A 548 28.38 10.97 -9.47
CA GLY A 548 27.48 11.54 -10.46
C GLY A 548 28.11 12.65 -11.30
N LYS A 549 29.40 12.60 -11.51
CA LYS A 549 30.12 13.54 -12.37
C LYS A 549 30.02 13.16 -13.84
N ASN A 550 30.12 14.18 -14.68
CA ASN A 550 30.23 13.98 -16.12
C ASN A 550 31.45 13.12 -16.45
N GLY A 551 31.23 12.03 -17.18
CA GLY A 551 32.27 11.08 -17.59
C GLY A 551 32.54 9.97 -16.58
N ASP A 552 31.81 9.87 -15.50
CA ASP A 552 31.88 8.72 -14.59
C ASP A 552 31.46 7.43 -15.32
N LYS A 553 32.15 6.34 -15.07
CA LYS A 553 31.90 5.05 -15.73
C LYS A 553 30.59 4.40 -15.30
N CYS A 554 30.15 4.70 -14.09
CA CYS A 554 28.89 4.23 -13.49
C CYS A 554 28.20 5.42 -12.83
N ALA A 555 26.88 5.41 -12.83
CA ALA A 555 26.04 6.40 -12.15
C ALA A 555 26.46 7.86 -12.46
N GLU A 556 26.80 8.12 -13.74
CA GLU A 556 27.20 9.43 -14.24
C GLU A 556 26.14 10.50 -14.01
N ILE A 557 24.87 10.09 -14.01
CA ILE A 557 23.74 10.98 -13.75
C ILE A 557 22.69 10.29 -12.89
N TRP A 558 22.09 11.07 -12.01
CA TRP A 558 21.02 10.66 -11.10
C TRP A 558 19.82 11.60 -11.28
N ILE A 559 18.63 11.04 -11.42
CA ILE A 559 17.39 11.83 -11.60
C ILE A 559 17.12 12.74 -10.39
N ASN A 560 17.36 12.24 -9.17
CA ASN A 560 17.06 12.95 -7.93
C ASN A 560 17.74 14.33 -7.85
N SER A 561 19.05 14.39 -8.11
CA SER A 561 19.79 15.63 -7.96
C SER A 561 19.37 16.70 -8.97
N GLN A 562 18.83 16.29 -10.12
CA GLN A 562 18.37 17.21 -11.15
C GLN A 562 16.97 17.73 -10.81
N SER A 563 16.02 16.85 -10.56
CA SER A 563 14.65 17.22 -10.23
C SER A 563 14.55 18.05 -8.94
N TRP A 564 15.26 17.64 -7.88
CA TRP A 564 15.25 18.36 -6.61
C TRP A 564 15.99 19.71 -6.64
N ALA A 565 16.98 19.90 -7.52
CA ALA A 565 17.58 21.20 -7.74
C ALA A 565 16.55 22.22 -8.28
N VAL A 566 15.59 21.75 -9.10
CA VAL A 566 14.49 22.56 -9.61
C VAL A 566 13.44 22.76 -8.52
N MET A 567 12.96 21.68 -7.89
CA MET A 567 11.91 21.73 -6.87
C MET A 567 12.30 22.61 -5.67
N SER A 568 13.56 22.60 -5.27
CA SER A 568 14.07 23.46 -4.20
C SER A 568 14.33 24.92 -4.64
N GLY A 569 14.31 25.19 -5.95
CA GLY A 569 14.62 26.50 -6.52
C GLY A 569 16.11 26.85 -6.58
N ILE A 570 17.00 25.93 -6.21
CA ILE A 570 18.47 26.13 -6.22
C ILE A 570 19.00 26.40 -7.63
N SER A 571 18.53 25.65 -8.62
CA SER A 571 19.02 25.73 -9.98
C SER A 571 18.69 27.04 -10.68
N GLY A 572 17.65 27.76 -10.22
CA GLY A 572 17.01 28.77 -11.04
C GLY A 572 16.49 28.15 -12.36
N LYS A 573 15.99 28.99 -13.26
CA LYS A 573 15.36 28.50 -14.49
C LYS A 573 16.36 27.96 -15.51
N GLU A 574 17.48 28.65 -15.74
CA GLU A 574 18.44 28.32 -16.78
C GLU A 574 19.19 27.01 -16.50
N LYS A 575 19.84 26.89 -15.34
CA LYS A 575 20.52 25.66 -14.95
C LYS A 575 19.52 24.49 -14.78
N GLY A 576 18.32 24.77 -14.28
CA GLY A 576 17.24 23.79 -14.15
C GLY A 576 16.89 23.15 -15.49
N LYS A 577 16.67 23.96 -16.52
CA LYS A 577 16.40 23.46 -17.89
C LYS A 577 17.56 22.61 -18.44
N ILE A 578 18.79 23.05 -18.21
CA ILE A 578 19.98 22.27 -18.64
C ILE A 578 20.03 20.93 -17.90
N ALA A 579 19.87 20.93 -16.57
CA ALA A 579 19.94 19.74 -15.74
C ALA A 579 18.84 18.73 -16.10
N MET A 580 17.59 19.18 -16.23
CA MET A 580 16.46 18.32 -16.57
C MET A 580 16.56 17.80 -18.00
N LYS A 581 16.94 18.65 -18.96
CA LYS A 581 17.18 18.20 -20.33
C LYS A 581 18.26 17.10 -20.38
N THR A 582 19.36 17.29 -19.65
CA THR A 582 20.43 16.29 -19.58
C THR A 582 19.93 14.99 -18.92
N ALA A 583 19.10 15.11 -17.88
CA ALA A 583 18.47 13.95 -17.24
C ALA A 583 17.59 13.18 -18.24
N VAL A 584 16.70 13.86 -18.94
CA VAL A 584 15.86 13.27 -19.97
C VAL A 584 16.71 12.61 -21.06
N ASP A 585 17.64 13.35 -21.67
CA ASP A 585 18.49 12.83 -22.76
C ASP A 585 19.29 11.56 -22.38
N LYS A 586 19.62 11.36 -21.11
CA LYS A 586 20.45 10.24 -20.64
C LYS A 586 19.69 9.13 -19.90
N LEU A 587 18.56 9.44 -19.33
CA LEU A 587 17.81 8.51 -18.48
C LEU A 587 16.52 7.98 -19.13
N ASP A 588 16.02 8.60 -20.18
CA ASP A 588 14.84 8.15 -20.86
C ASP A 588 15.02 6.76 -21.48
N CYS A 589 14.10 5.86 -21.20
CA CYS A 589 14.09 4.52 -21.75
C CYS A 589 12.80 4.18 -22.51
N GLY A 590 11.92 5.16 -22.75
CA GLY A 590 10.66 5.04 -23.51
C GLY A 590 9.49 4.47 -22.71
N TYR A 591 9.69 4.27 -21.38
CA TYR A 591 8.65 3.88 -20.42
C TYR A 591 8.97 4.48 -19.03
N GLY A 592 9.55 5.65 -19.00
CA GLY A 592 9.96 6.44 -17.86
C GLY A 592 11.46 6.71 -17.83
N LEU A 593 11.89 7.52 -16.86
CA LEU A 593 13.28 7.88 -16.64
C LEU A 593 13.95 6.92 -15.66
N LEU A 594 15.13 6.42 -15.99
CA LEU A 594 15.95 5.58 -15.12
C LEU A 594 16.35 6.35 -13.86
N LYS A 595 16.48 5.66 -12.74
CA LYS A 595 16.94 6.25 -11.48
C LYS A 595 18.34 6.86 -11.62
N LEU A 596 19.22 6.17 -12.34
CA LEU A 596 20.59 6.56 -12.66
C LEU A 596 21.08 5.84 -13.92
N ALA A 597 22.09 6.41 -14.57
CA ALA A 597 22.79 5.80 -15.71
C ALA A 597 24.27 6.23 -15.76
N PRO A 598 25.18 5.38 -16.30
CA PRO A 598 25.02 3.93 -16.45
C PRO A 598 24.84 3.22 -15.11
N PRO A 599 24.23 2.01 -15.07
CA PRO A 599 24.05 1.29 -13.82
C PRO A 599 25.36 1.03 -13.08
N LEU A 600 25.28 1.02 -11.76
CA LEU A 600 26.39 0.67 -10.88
C LEU A 600 26.85 -0.76 -11.15
N GLN A 601 28.18 -0.94 -11.17
CA GLN A 601 28.83 -2.22 -11.29
C GLN A 601 29.43 -2.66 -9.95
N ARG A 602 29.73 -3.95 -9.81
CA ARG A 602 30.40 -4.47 -8.62
C ARG A 602 31.74 -3.74 -8.39
N ASN A 603 32.09 -3.56 -7.14
CA ASN A 603 33.28 -2.85 -6.67
C ASN A 603 33.32 -1.37 -7.06
N TYR A 604 32.21 -0.73 -7.33
CA TYR A 604 32.16 0.72 -7.54
C TYR A 604 31.63 1.44 -6.29
N PRO A 605 32.23 2.56 -5.84
CA PRO A 605 33.45 3.18 -6.36
C PRO A 605 34.75 2.42 -5.99
N SER A 606 34.73 1.59 -4.98
CA SER A 606 35.82 0.69 -4.59
C SER A 606 35.23 -0.63 -4.05
N LYS A 607 36.11 -1.62 -3.83
CA LYS A 607 35.68 -2.91 -3.26
C LYS A 607 35.18 -2.81 -1.80
N GLU A 608 35.78 -1.87 -1.06
CA GLU A 608 35.45 -1.62 0.35
C GLU A 608 34.13 -0.82 0.50
N ASN A 609 33.80 0.03 -0.48
CA ASN A 609 32.67 0.96 -0.49
C ASN A 609 31.70 0.67 -1.64
N GLU A 610 31.47 -0.60 -1.95
CA GLU A 610 30.55 -1.02 -3.01
C GLU A 610 29.13 -0.51 -2.73
N LEU A 611 28.56 0.23 -3.69
CA LEU A 611 27.25 0.90 -3.55
C LEU A 611 26.09 0.02 -3.95
N THR A 612 26.29 -1.00 -4.77
CA THR A 612 25.20 -1.76 -5.34
C THR A 612 24.84 -3.01 -4.53
N PHE A 613 23.58 -3.17 -4.26
CA PHE A 613 22.98 -4.41 -3.75
C PHE A 613 21.95 -5.00 -4.73
N ALA A 614 21.77 -4.38 -5.90
CA ALA A 614 20.85 -4.82 -6.95
C ALA A 614 21.58 -4.98 -8.28
N GLN A 615 21.09 -5.89 -9.10
CA GLN A 615 21.60 -6.07 -10.46
C GLN A 615 21.30 -4.83 -11.33
N PRO A 616 22.10 -4.56 -12.39
CA PRO A 616 21.83 -3.50 -13.35
C PRO A 616 20.41 -3.57 -13.92
N GLY A 617 19.73 -2.44 -13.95
CA GLY A 617 18.35 -2.30 -14.40
C GLY A 617 17.28 -2.66 -13.37
N ILE A 618 17.65 -2.99 -12.11
CA ILE A 618 16.69 -3.39 -11.08
C ILE A 618 16.62 -2.34 -9.96
N GLY A 619 15.42 -1.89 -9.64
CA GLY A 619 15.15 -0.97 -8.54
C GLY A 619 15.96 0.31 -8.62
N GLU A 620 16.73 0.62 -7.57
CA GLU A 620 17.56 1.82 -7.53
C GLU A 620 18.77 1.77 -8.48
N ASN A 621 19.18 0.59 -8.94
CA ASN A 621 20.35 0.45 -9.82
C ASN A 621 19.97 0.51 -11.30
N GLY A 622 19.48 1.65 -11.76
CA GLY A 622 19.17 1.87 -13.19
C GLY A 622 17.81 1.27 -13.64
N GLY A 623 16.92 0.97 -12.70
CA GLY A 623 15.50 0.77 -13.00
C GLY A 623 14.76 2.10 -13.13
N VAL A 624 13.56 2.09 -13.70
CA VAL A 624 12.61 3.22 -13.64
C VAL A 624 12.00 3.22 -12.25
N PHE A 625 12.44 4.14 -11.41
CA PHE A 625 11.92 4.29 -10.06
C PHE A 625 10.77 5.30 -10.08
N CYS A 626 9.52 4.81 -10.08
CA CYS A 626 8.33 5.61 -10.39
C CYS A 626 8.13 6.81 -9.45
N HIS A 627 8.50 6.67 -8.19
CA HIS A 627 8.47 7.75 -7.20
C HIS A 627 9.39 8.94 -7.61
N ALA A 628 10.63 8.66 -8.02
CA ALA A 628 11.57 9.68 -8.47
C ALA A 628 11.14 10.32 -9.81
N ASN A 629 10.41 9.58 -10.64
CA ASN A 629 9.81 10.10 -11.86
C ASN A 629 8.69 11.11 -11.58
N ALA A 630 7.90 10.93 -10.52
CA ALA A 630 6.93 11.93 -10.10
C ALA A 630 7.60 13.29 -9.79
N TRP A 631 8.77 13.27 -9.16
CA TRP A 631 9.54 14.51 -8.95
C TRP A 631 10.09 15.12 -10.24
N ALA A 632 10.44 14.29 -11.22
CA ALA A 632 10.84 14.80 -12.54
C ALA A 632 9.67 15.48 -13.27
N ILE A 633 8.46 14.90 -13.20
CA ILE A 633 7.25 15.52 -13.73
C ILE A 633 7.01 16.89 -13.10
N ILE A 634 7.11 16.98 -11.77
CA ILE A 634 6.97 18.24 -11.03
C ILE A 634 8.02 19.25 -11.49
N ALA A 635 9.29 18.84 -11.61
CA ALA A 635 10.36 19.71 -12.04
C ALA A 635 10.15 20.24 -13.47
N GLU A 636 9.71 19.40 -14.40
CA GLU A 636 9.40 19.83 -15.78
C GLU A 636 8.22 20.82 -15.81
N CYS A 637 7.18 20.57 -15.01
CA CYS A 637 6.07 21.52 -14.87
C CYS A 637 6.55 22.89 -14.34
N MET A 638 7.39 22.90 -13.30
CA MET A 638 7.97 24.14 -12.73
C MET A 638 8.84 24.91 -13.72
N LEU A 639 9.49 24.22 -14.66
CA LEU A 639 10.29 24.85 -15.72
C LEU A 639 9.44 25.33 -16.89
N GLY A 640 8.16 24.92 -16.97
CA GLY A 640 7.24 25.21 -18.07
C GLY A 640 7.42 24.28 -19.27
N GLU A 641 8.09 23.13 -19.08
CA GLU A 641 8.25 22.08 -20.09
C GLU A 641 7.09 21.07 -20.02
N THR A 642 5.88 21.57 -20.23
CA THR A 642 4.61 20.84 -19.95
C THR A 642 4.41 19.60 -20.82
N GLU A 643 4.83 19.65 -22.09
CA GLU A 643 4.75 18.50 -23.01
C GLU A 643 5.64 17.35 -22.50
N GLU A 644 6.83 17.66 -22.00
CA GLU A 644 7.76 16.69 -21.45
C GLU A 644 7.24 16.09 -20.13
N ALA A 645 6.71 16.94 -19.24
CA ALA A 645 6.06 16.52 -18.01
C ALA A 645 4.94 15.50 -18.27
N TYR A 646 4.05 15.82 -19.24
CA TYR A 646 2.93 14.96 -19.59
C TYR A 646 3.39 13.65 -20.27
N ARG A 647 4.43 13.71 -21.11
CA ARG A 647 5.04 12.53 -21.73
C ARG A 647 5.54 11.57 -20.67
N ILE A 648 6.35 12.05 -19.70
CA ILE A 648 6.87 11.23 -18.60
C ILE A 648 5.72 10.67 -17.76
N TYR A 649 4.71 11.49 -17.45
CA TYR A 649 3.52 11.04 -16.72
C TYR A 649 2.83 9.87 -17.43
N LYS A 650 2.58 9.99 -18.73
CA LYS A 650 1.89 8.99 -19.53
C LYS A 650 2.67 7.68 -19.62
N GLU A 651 3.98 7.73 -19.74
CA GLU A 651 4.86 6.55 -19.77
C GLU A 651 4.81 5.71 -18.48
N LEU A 652 4.38 6.29 -17.36
CA LEU A 652 4.27 5.62 -16.08
C LEU A 652 2.87 5.04 -15.81
N ILE A 653 1.87 5.32 -16.64
CA ILE A 653 0.53 4.76 -16.48
C ILE A 653 0.62 3.24 -16.67
N PRO A 654 0.21 2.43 -15.66
CA PRO A 654 0.40 0.97 -15.70
C PRO A 654 -0.23 0.30 -16.93
N ASP A 655 -1.44 0.71 -17.31
CA ASP A 655 -2.15 0.19 -18.49
C ASP A 655 -1.41 0.51 -19.80
N GLU A 656 -0.76 1.67 -19.92
CA GLU A 656 0.07 2.03 -21.09
C GLU A 656 1.34 1.15 -21.16
N ILE A 657 1.96 0.86 -20.02
CA ILE A 657 3.10 -0.05 -19.95
C ILE A 657 2.67 -1.47 -20.35
N VAL A 658 1.52 -1.93 -19.87
CA VAL A 658 0.95 -3.22 -20.27
C VAL A 658 0.67 -3.29 -21.76
N LYS A 659 0.18 -2.22 -22.38
CA LYS A 659 -0.01 -2.14 -23.85
C LYS A 659 1.31 -2.28 -24.61
N ASN A 660 2.40 -1.77 -24.06
CA ASN A 660 3.72 -1.82 -24.69
C ASN A 660 4.41 -3.20 -24.52
N PHE A 661 4.34 -3.79 -23.32
CA PHE A 661 5.09 -4.99 -22.95
C PHE A 661 4.24 -6.27 -22.86
N GLY A 662 2.93 -6.12 -22.75
CA GLY A 662 1.99 -7.23 -22.50
C GLY A 662 1.86 -7.60 -21.02
N VAL A 663 0.71 -8.18 -20.70
CA VAL A 663 0.32 -8.60 -19.34
C VAL A 663 1.34 -9.54 -18.72
N GLU A 664 1.79 -10.54 -19.46
CA GLU A 664 2.70 -11.60 -18.97
C GLU A 664 4.07 -11.06 -18.54
N LEU A 665 4.60 -10.06 -19.25
CA LEU A 665 5.90 -9.47 -18.91
C LEU A 665 5.76 -8.44 -17.80
N TYR A 666 4.77 -7.54 -17.87
CA TYR A 666 4.55 -6.55 -16.83
C TYR A 666 4.25 -7.19 -15.48
N ASN A 667 3.41 -8.22 -15.45
CA ASN A 667 3.13 -9.13 -14.35
C ASN A 667 2.42 -8.52 -13.11
N ALA A 668 2.18 -7.23 -13.07
CA ALA A 668 1.49 -6.56 -11.96
C ALA A 668 0.14 -5.99 -12.40
N GLU A 669 -0.61 -5.47 -11.44
CA GLU A 669 -1.92 -4.85 -11.64
C GLU A 669 -1.85 -3.66 -12.61
N PRO A 670 -2.68 -3.60 -13.66
CA PRO A 670 -2.68 -2.51 -14.63
C PRO A 670 -3.39 -1.24 -14.15
N TYR A 671 -3.92 -1.24 -12.92
CA TYR A 671 -4.71 -0.15 -12.33
C TYR A 671 -4.04 0.53 -11.14
N VAL A 672 -2.81 0.16 -10.78
CA VAL A 672 -2.04 0.79 -9.71
C VAL A 672 -0.57 0.94 -10.08
N TYR A 673 0.07 1.99 -9.60
CA TYR A 673 1.48 2.23 -9.85
C TYR A 673 2.36 1.19 -9.16
N ALA A 674 3.36 0.71 -9.88
CA ALA A 674 4.46 -0.04 -9.29
C ALA A 674 5.47 0.90 -8.61
N SER A 675 6.24 0.39 -7.66
CA SER A 675 7.35 1.12 -7.06
C SER A 675 8.46 1.40 -8.07
N ASN A 676 8.71 0.42 -8.92
CA ASN A 676 9.72 0.50 -9.99
C ASN A 676 9.37 -0.45 -11.14
N ILE A 677 9.94 -0.17 -12.32
CA ILE A 677 9.88 -0.99 -13.51
C ILE A 677 11.32 -1.31 -13.90
N ARG A 678 11.58 -2.55 -14.31
CA ARG A 678 12.93 -2.98 -14.67
C ARG A 678 13.42 -2.24 -15.91
N GLY A 679 14.60 -1.66 -15.81
CA GLY A 679 15.25 -0.91 -16.88
C GLY A 679 15.80 -1.78 -18.01
N PRO A 680 16.26 -1.19 -19.12
CA PRO A 680 16.73 -1.91 -20.31
C PRO A 680 17.88 -2.88 -20.09
N GLN A 681 18.67 -2.72 -19.02
CA GLN A 681 19.78 -3.62 -18.69
C GLN A 681 19.35 -4.88 -17.94
N ALA A 682 18.11 -4.92 -17.44
CA ALA A 682 17.58 -6.13 -16.81
C ALA A 682 17.15 -7.16 -17.86
N LEU A 683 17.29 -8.46 -17.56
CA LEU A 683 16.85 -9.55 -18.44
C LEU A 683 15.35 -9.52 -18.72
N SER A 684 14.56 -8.95 -17.82
CA SER A 684 13.11 -8.78 -17.95
C SER A 684 12.75 -7.29 -17.94
N ALA A 685 13.38 -6.50 -18.82
CA ALA A 685 13.06 -5.09 -19.02
C ALA A 685 11.56 -4.89 -19.26
N GLY A 686 10.95 -3.91 -18.58
CA GLY A 686 9.51 -3.65 -18.62
C GLY A 686 8.69 -4.40 -17.56
N GLN A 687 9.28 -5.35 -16.82
CA GLN A 687 8.59 -6.03 -15.70
C GLN A 687 8.46 -5.09 -14.50
N ALA A 688 7.27 -5.01 -13.95
CA ALA A 688 7.02 -4.27 -12.70
C ALA A 688 7.72 -4.94 -11.49
N GLY A 689 8.13 -4.11 -10.55
CA GLY A 689 8.56 -4.55 -9.23
C GLY A 689 7.38 -4.75 -8.29
N VAL A 690 7.44 -4.15 -7.11
CA VAL A 690 6.34 -4.19 -6.13
C VAL A 690 5.22 -3.25 -6.57
N SER A 691 4.00 -3.74 -6.70
CA SER A 691 2.80 -2.92 -6.88
C SER A 691 2.19 -2.51 -5.54
N TRP A 692 1.24 -1.59 -5.55
CA TRP A 692 0.55 -1.02 -4.40
C TRP A 692 1.45 -0.19 -3.48
N LEU A 693 2.41 -0.80 -2.80
CA LEU A 693 3.21 -0.20 -1.74
C LEU A 693 4.31 0.71 -2.30
N SER A 694 3.96 1.95 -2.61
CA SER A 694 4.87 2.90 -3.25
C SER A 694 4.51 4.35 -2.96
N GLY A 695 5.49 5.16 -2.57
CA GLY A 695 5.33 6.62 -2.50
C GLY A 695 4.98 7.28 -3.84
N THR A 696 5.09 6.54 -4.94
CA THR A 696 4.62 6.98 -6.25
C THR A 696 3.17 7.45 -6.21
N ALA A 697 2.29 6.74 -5.49
CA ALA A 697 0.87 7.07 -5.45
C ALA A 697 0.62 8.48 -4.90
N ALA A 698 1.19 8.81 -3.74
CA ALA A 698 1.04 10.13 -3.13
C ALA A 698 1.65 11.25 -4.00
N TRP A 699 2.87 11.02 -4.51
CA TRP A 699 3.54 12.02 -5.35
C TRP A 699 2.92 12.20 -6.73
N MET A 700 2.27 11.18 -7.30
CA MET A 700 1.46 11.35 -8.51
C MET A 700 0.18 12.17 -8.25
N VAL A 701 -0.42 12.04 -7.06
CA VAL A 701 -1.52 12.94 -6.65
C VAL A 701 -1.01 14.39 -6.62
N VAL A 702 0.12 14.65 -5.96
CA VAL A 702 0.75 15.97 -5.89
C VAL A 702 1.08 16.50 -7.30
N ALA A 703 1.75 15.70 -8.13
CA ALA A 703 2.13 16.08 -9.49
C ALA A 703 0.91 16.46 -10.34
N CYS A 704 -0.18 15.68 -10.25
CA CYS A 704 -1.40 15.97 -11.00
C CYS A 704 -2.12 17.21 -10.47
N MET A 705 -2.41 17.26 -9.16
CA MET A 705 -3.27 18.30 -8.60
C MET A 705 -2.59 19.67 -8.54
N GLN A 706 -1.29 19.71 -8.21
CA GLN A 706 -0.59 20.98 -7.94
C GLN A 706 0.24 21.49 -9.12
N TYR A 707 0.60 20.63 -10.08
CA TYR A 707 1.53 21.02 -11.14
C TYR A 707 1.04 20.79 -12.56
N ILE A 708 0.34 19.68 -12.85
CA ILE A 708 -0.20 19.45 -14.20
C ILE A 708 -1.50 20.25 -14.41
N PHE A 709 -2.38 20.28 -13.40
CA PHE A 709 -3.69 20.93 -13.48
C PHE A 709 -3.85 22.16 -12.57
N GLY A 710 -2.96 22.35 -11.58
CA GLY A 710 -2.99 23.44 -10.61
C GLY A 710 -2.32 24.69 -11.02
#